data_93b6343b65a1baeb06230439b7e2f494
#
_entry.id   93b6343b65a1baeb06230439b7e2f494
#
_cell.length_a   1.000
_cell.length_b   1.000
_cell.length_c   1.000
_cell.angle_alpha   90.00
_cell.angle_beta   90.00
_cell.angle_gamma   90.00
#
_symmetry.space_group_name_H-M   'P 1'
#
loop_
_entity.id
_entity.type
_entity.pdbx_description
1 polymer ?
#
loop_
_entity_poly.entity_id
_entity_poly.type
_entity_poly.pdbx_seq_one_letter_code
_entity_poly.pdbx_strand_id
1 'polypeptide(L)'
;MKQGEEPVLGAPYNKGYEVLPKENKIAFYYRDDNALIDDKLADMKVSVDINGTEYEMTYNAGNKRFEYNYNKLESGCTYYRYKVGDEYILDKYNDKQEQKAGNDYSYIEYYKLNASIQAEVMNASFNYNENNVVKFTVNQDKNDTKKLEVASASIDVSSLGGSSALAIVPDLQAVTISATTDTTLGKKTLPIVVTDQYGNEYTTSVQVEVAARNKKNADDFDWDESVIYFMVTDRFFDGNESNNTASGAKTYGKDNAGLYHGGDFAGITQKLDYLEDLGINTIWITPIVENIPGVTVTDTGKEDVPYNAAYHGYWASDFTKLNPTLGTEEEFQTLIDQAHNRGIRIMVDIVVNHAGYDTDFGDMIRSGDDIVSGSDQKDSLSNLPDFRTEDPAVSAQLVKWQTQWVKDFGIDYFRVDTVKHVENDTWAELKNALTEVDSDFKMIGEYAGGGYASNGNTLGTGEMDSDLDFDFNDQATNFVKGNISSVESFLTSRNSGLNNTYMTGQFLGSHDEDGFKKKLLDGGMAEDAATAASMVAASLQITAKGQPVIYYGEEIGLTGLNNYPYQTNRYDFDWTMVNSDNKTYQHYKKMLSIRNAYTDVFARGDRKTILASDENGYDIVSRSYKGTKLYVGLNIKDVAQTVEIPVSENNGTVLKNLYSGKTYTVSNGKIKVIIPAATDGGTVVLKNNSSINGGSSSGSTTTETKPSEDTKKDTTTTEIVIPAEKLPEGTTATVIVTKDASGKVTAEAAVAATGKASKTGVKATVNADVIQAVTEAAGTKDVTITQEVKKADGTTAYTVQVNAADVKAGAKLAVMKKDEKTGELVLVNKKSYKVTKDGSVSLTFKDRGVYVLKTQAEVKAAAKQIAKTIASAKSTVNIGVKKTTVFQWSKKLNMENVAKITYKSSKKSVVSVNKNGKIKGKKKGTGKVTATVTLKDGTKKIVTIKVTVK
;
A
#
# COMPACT_ATOMS: atom_id res chain seq x y z
N MET A 1 -12.84 -58.07 8.34
CA MET A 1 -13.06 -56.67 8.79
C MET A 1 -14.24 -56.62 9.73
N LYS A 2 -14.17 -55.87 10.84
CA LYS A 2 -15.33 -55.64 11.68
C LYS A 2 -16.27 -54.69 10.94
N GLN A 3 -17.53 -54.95 11.00
CA GLN A 3 -18.55 -54.14 10.32
C GLN A 3 -18.48 -52.69 10.83
N GLY A 4 -18.01 -51.75 9.99
CA GLY A 4 -17.92 -50.31 10.30
C GLY A 4 -16.54 -49.66 10.23
N GLU A 5 -15.47 -50.37 9.90
CA GLU A 5 -14.13 -49.79 9.65
C GLU A 5 -13.94 -49.55 8.15
N GLU A 6 -13.74 -48.27 7.75
CA GLU A 6 -13.34 -47.97 6.38
C GLU A 6 -11.95 -48.56 6.08
N PRO A 7 -11.72 -49.15 4.90
CA PRO A 7 -10.42 -49.70 4.55
C PRO A 7 -9.38 -48.60 4.48
N VAL A 8 -8.25 -48.77 5.18
CA VAL A 8 -7.09 -47.87 5.04
C VAL A 8 -6.49 -48.09 3.66
N LEU A 9 -6.74 -47.21 2.71
CA LEU A 9 -6.40 -47.33 1.30
C LEU A 9 -4.89 -47.22 0.99
N GLY A 10 -4.03 -46.90 1.95
CA GLY A 10 -2.60 -46.72 1.72
C GLY A 10 -2.30 -45.46 0.86
N ALA A 11 -1.21 -45.53 0.10
CA ALA A 11 -0.82 -44.41 -0.80
C ALA A 11 -1.83 -44.26 -1.95
N PRO A 12 -2.06 -43.04 -2.46
CA PRO A 12 -2.88 -42.82 -3.66
C PRO A 12 -2.40 -43.72 -4.81
N TYR A 13 -3.34 -44.36 -5.54
CA TYR A 13 -3.04 -45.18 -6.68
C TYR A 13 -3.72 -44.62 -7.93
N ASN A 14 -2.99 -43.77 -8.62
CA ASN A 14 -3.45 -43.03 -9.80
C ASN A 14 -2.50 -43.17 -11.02
N LYS A 15 -1.48 -44.02 -10.89
CA LYS A 15 -0.51 -44.32 -11.93
C LYS A 15 -0.04 -45.77 -11.83
N GLY A 16 0.20 -46.44 -12.93
CA GLY A 16 0.75 -47.81 -13.01
C GLY A 16 2.26 -47.85 -13.14
N TYR A 17 2.90 -46.76 -13.50
CA TYR A 17 4.35 -46.70 -13.63
C TYR A 17 4.91 -45.30 -13.27
N GLU A 18 6.23 -45.26 -13.08
CA GLU A 18 6.99 -44.02 -12.90
C GLU A 18 8.37 -44.18 -13.55
N VAL A 19 8.71 -43.23 -14.42
CA VAL A 19 10.05 -43.15 -15.02
C VAL A 19 10.97 -42.39 -14.09
N LEU A 20 12.11 -42.96 -13.74
CA LEU A 20 13.08 -42.39 -12.79
C LEU A 20 14.44 -42.30 -13.48
N PRO A 21 14.68 -41.27 -14.31
CA PRO A 21 15.89 -41.16 -15.13
C PRO A 21 17.18 -41.10 -14.30
N LYS A 22 17.17 -40.43 -13.14
CA LYS A 22 18.34 -40.35 -12.22
C LYS A 22 18.76 -41.72 -11.68
N GLU A 23 17.79 -42.61 -11.53
CA GLU A 23 18.02 -43.94 -11.00
C GLU A 23 18.18 -44.98 -12.13
N ASN A 24 18.13 -44.56 -13.37
CA ASN A 24 18.16 -45.40 -14.57
C ASN A 24 17.16 -46.55 -14.50
N LYS A 25 15.94 -46.28 -14.04
CA LYS A 25 14.90 -47.32 -13.84
C LYS A 25 13.50 -46.85 -14.19
N ILE A 26 12.61 -47.84 -14.39
CA ILE A 26 11.16 -47.65 -14.43
C ILE A 26 10.59 -48.43 -13.23
N ALA A 27 9.82 -47.77 -12.38
CA ALA A 27 9.07 -48.38 -11.32
C ALA A 27 7.66 -48.69 -11.83
N PHE A 28 7.22 -49.96 -11.68
CA PHE A 28 5.89 -50.40 -12.05
C PHE A 28 5.07 -50.64 -10.79
N TYR A 29 3.79 -50.29 -10.86
CA TYR A 29 2.84 -50.35 -9.75
C TYR A 29 1.54 -51.01 -10.21
N TYR A 30 1.03 -51.94 -9.38
CA TYR A 30 -0.27 -52.56 -9.63
C TYR A 30 -1.10 -52.65 -8.35
N ARG A 31 -2.37 -52.27 -8.43
CA ARG A 31 -3.33 -52.44 -7.35
C ARG A 31 -4.73 -52.73 -7.92
N ASP A 32 -5.35 -53.78 -7.37
CA ASP A 32 -6.75 -54.05 -7.54
C ASP A 32 -7.52 -53.52 -6.32
N ASP A 33 -8.33 -52.51 -6.52
CA ASP A 33 -9.06 -51.84 -5.45
C ASP A 33 -10.18 -52.73 -4.87
N ASN A 34 -10.75 -53.62 -5.66
CA ASN A 34 -11.74 -54.59 -5.16
C ASN A 34 -11.07 -55.63 -4.25
N ALA A 35 -9.94 -56.15 -4.69
CA ALA A 35 -9.17 -57.12 -3.88
C ALA A 35 -8.65 -56.45 -2.58
N LEU A 36 -8.30 -55.18 -2.61
CA LEU A 36 -7.94 -54.40 -1.43
C LEU A 36 -9.11 -54.30 -0.44
N ILE A 37 -10.30 -54.00 -0.92
CA ILE A 37 -11.55 -53.88 -0.14
C ILE A 37 -11.91 -55.22 0.48
N ASP A 38 -11.72 -56.33 -0.26
CA ASP A 38 -11.99 -57.70 0.17
C ASP A 38 -10.89 -58.27 1.08
N ASP A 39 -9.84 -57.54 1.37
CA ASP A 39 -8.65 -57.94 2.12
C ASP A 39 -7.91 -59.15 1.49
N LYS A 40 -7.92 -59.21 0.16
CA LYS A 40 -7.31 -60.28 -0.64
C LYS A 40 -6.14 -59.82 -1.49
N LEU A 41 -5.84 -58.52 -1.48
CA LEU A 41 -4.81 -57.95 -2.35
C LEU A 41 -3.43 -58.61 -2.14
N ALA A 42 -3.07 -58.87 -0.87
CA ALA A 42 -1.77 -59.46 -0.54
C ALA A 42 -1.62 -60.91 -1.00
N ASP A 43 -2.74 -61.65 -1.24
CA ASP A 43 -2.75 -63.05 -1.65
C ASP A 43 -2.66 -63.20 -3.19
N MET A 44 -2.72 -62.12 -3.92
CA MET A 44 -2.65 -62.15 -5.37
C MET A 44 -1.24 -62.44 -5.86
N LYS A 45 -1.15 -63.13 -6.99
CA LYS A 45 0.10 -63.28 -7.76
C LYS A 45 0.06 -62.26 -8.90
N VAL A 46 1.00 -61.34 -8.87
CA VAL A 46 1.08 -60.30 -9.87
C VAL A 46 2.49 -60.27 -10.45
N SER A 47 2.59 -60.28 -11.76
CA SER A 47 3.82 -60.04 -12.51
C SER A 47 3.64 -58.91 -13.50
N VAL A 48 4.72 -58.30 -13.92
CA VAL A 48 4.76 -57.36 -15.05
C VAL A 48 5.53 -58.00 -16.20
N ASP A 49 4.87 -58.13 -17.38
CA ASP A 49 5.52 -58.50 -18.62
C ASP A 49 6.10 -57.26 -19.28
N ILE A 50 7.43 -57.18 -19.39
CA ILE A 50 8.16 -56.06 -19.96
C ILE A 50 8.87 -56.55 -21.22
N ASN A 51 8.49 -56.06 -22.38
CA ASN A 51 9.04 -56.41 -23.68
C ASN A 51 9.04 -57.97 -23.91
N GLY A 52 8.02 -58.71 -23.44
CA GLY A 52 7.86 -60.12 -23.55
C GLY A 52 8.56 -60.97 -22.50
N THR A 53 9.10 -60.34 -21.45
CA THR A 53 9.70 -61.02 -20.29
C THR A 53 8.90 -60.74 -19.01
N GLU A 54 8.47 -61.78 -18.32
CA GLU A 54 7.70 -61.67 -17.09
C GLU A 54 8.61 -61.50 -15.88
N TYR A 55 8.25 -60.53 -15.01
CA TYR A 55 8.94 -60.25 -13.74
C TYR A 55 7.91 -60.26 -12.60
N GLU A 56 8.16 -61.05 -11.57
CA GLU A 56 7.29 -61.10 -10.39
C GLU A 56 7.35 -59.78 -9.61
N MET A 57 6.15 -59.24 -9.26
CA MET A 57 6.04 -58.03 -8.48
C MET A 57 5.94 -58.32 -6.99
N THR A 58 6.52 -57.47 -6.15
CA THR A 58 6.48 -57.60 -4.70
C THR A 58 5.37 -56.76 -4.10
N TYR A 59 4.56 -57.38 -3.22
CA TYR A 59 3.54 -56.67 -2.49
C TYR A 59 4.16 -55.76 -1.43
N ASN A 60 3.89 -54.47 -1.52
CA ASN A 60 4.25 -53.45 -0.53
C ASN A 60 3.06 -53.20 0.42
N ALA A 61 3.13 -53.77 1.64
CA ALA A 61 2.08 -53.62 2.63
C ALA A 61 1.84 -52.19 3.12
N GLY A 62 2.88 -51.34 3.13
CA GLY A 62 2.77 -49.93 3.50
C GLY A 62 2.01 -49.13 2.45
N ASN A 63 2.33 -49.33 1.18
CA ASN A 63 1.69 -48.65 0.03
C ASN A 63 0.41 -49.31 -0.47
N LYS A 64 0.10 -50.51 0.05
CA LYS A 64 -1.06 -51.34 -0.38
C LYS A 64 -1.10 -51.52 -1.90
N ARG A 65 0.03 -51.90 -2.51
CA ARG A 65 0.16 -52.18 -3.93
C ARG A 65 1.31 -53.13 -4.23
N PHE A 66 1.31 -53.73 -5.40
CA PHE A 66 2.45 -54.48 -5.93
C PHE A 66 3.42 -53.50 -6.60
N GLU A 67 4.72 -53.75 -6.45
CA GLU A 67 5.79 -52.90 -6.97
C GLU A 67 6.89 -53.76 -7.62
N TYR A 68 7.42 -53.26 -8.76
CA TYR A 68 8.61 -53.84 -9.40
C TYR A 68 9.49 -52.71 -9.95
N ASN A 69 10.78 -52.73 -9.68
CA ASN A 69 11.77 -51.80 -10.21
C ASN A 69 12.50 -52.44 -11.39
N TYR A 70 12.25 -51.97 -12.60
CA TYR A 70 12.99 -52.37 -13.80
C TYR A 70 14.21 -51.45 -13.94
N ASN A 71 15.38 -51.96 -13.55
CA ASN A 71 16.68 -51.20 -13.45
C ASN A 71 17.33 -51.05 -14.85
N LYS A 72 16.54 -50.67 -15.86
CA LYS A 72 16.97 -50.43 -17.22
C LYS A 72 16.08 -49.40 -17.84
N LEU A 73 16.64 -48.23 -18.16
CA LEU A 73 15.93 -47.13 -18.83
C LEU A 73 16.68 -46.80 -20.14
N GLU A 74 16.13 -47.18 -21.27
CA GLU A 74 16.70 -46.95 -22.59
C GLU A 74 15.82 -46.04 -23.41
N SER A 75 16.42 -45.21 -24.25
CA SER A 75 15.64 -44.36 -25.19
C SER A 75 14.83 -45.21 -26.17
N GLY A 76 13.55 -44.87 -26.29
CA GLY A 76 12.58 -45.59 -27.13
C GLY A 76 11.33 -45.96 -26.37
N CYS A 77 10.60 -46.97 -26.88
CA CYS A 77 9.37 -47.45 -26.26
C CYS A 77 9.65 -48.71 -25.44
N THR A 78 9.22 -48.73 -24.20
CA THR A 78 9.18 -49.92 -23.33
C THR A 78 7.75 -50.42 -23.27
N TYR A 79 7.47 -51.61 -23.76
CA TYR A 79 6.13 -52.20 -23.81
C TYR A 79 5.95 -53.03 -22.53
N TYR A 80 4.75 -52.95 -21.93
CA TYR A 80 4.44 -53.66 -20.71
C TYR A 80 2.96 -53.94 -20.56
N ARG A 81 2.64 -54.95 -19.76
CA ARG A 81 1.30 -55.30 -19.27
C ARG A 81 1.43 -56.02 -17.96
N TYR A 82 0.39 -56.02 -17.17
CA TYR A 82 0.37 -56.76 -15.92
C TYR A 82 -0.19 -58.16 -16.18
N LYS A 83 0.32 -59.14 -15.45
CA LYS A 83 -0.27 -60.47 -15.42
C LYS A 83 -0.76 -60.75 -14.00
N VAL A 84 -2.03 -60.98 -13.84
CA VAL A 84 -2.72 -61.25 -12.58
C VAL A 84 -3.30 -62.67 -12.65
N GLY A 85 -2.73 -63.60 -11.93
CA GLY A 85 -2.94 -65.01 -12.12
C GLY A 85 -2.54 -65.47 -13.56
N ASP A 86 -3.46 -65.88 -14.36
CA ASP A 86 -3.23 -66.28 -15.77
C ASP A 86 -3.64 -65.20 -16.79
N GLU A 87 -4.20 -64.09 -16.36
CA GLU A 87 -4.74 -63.06 -17.25
C GLU A 87 -3.77 -61.90 -17.42
N TYR A 88 -3.65 -61.41 -18.68
CA TYR A 88 -2.91 -60.20 -19.00
C TYR A 88 -3.83 -58.97 -19.02
N ILE A 89 -3.41 -57.89 -18.30
CA ILE A 89 -4.21 -56.69 -18.12
C ILE A 89 -3.35 -55.50 -18.54
N LEU A 90 -3.90 -54.58 -19.30
CA LEU A 90 -3.28 -53.29 -19.64
C LEU A 90 -3.35 -52.33 -18.45
N ASP A 91 -2.43 -51.37 -18.43
CA ASP A 91 -2.44 -50.34 -17.42
C ASP A 91 -3.59 -49.35 -17.64
N LYS A 92 -4.56 -49.35 -16.76
CA LYS A 92 -5.73 -48.47 -16.83
C LYS A 92 -5.41 -46.99 -16.68
N TYR A 93 -4.21 -46.64 -16.23
CA TYR A 93 -3.72 -45.26 -16.06
C TYR A 93 -2.77 -44.83 -17.19
N ASN A 94 -2.58 -45.67 -18.22
CA ASN A 94 -1.75 -45.36 -19.37
C ASN A 94 -2.56 -45.48 -20.68
N ASP A 95 -2.90 -44.36 -21.26
CA ASP A 95 -3.66 -44.27 -22.51
C ASP A 95 -2.83 -44.71 -23.74
N LYS A 96 -1.50 -44.78 -23.60
CA LYS A 96 -0.62 -45.22 -24.68
C LYS A 96 -0.60 -46.73 -24.77
N GLN A 97 -1.37 -47.27 -25.75
CA GLN A 97 -1.53 -48.67 -25.98
C GLN A 97 -1.24 -49.00 -27.45
N GLU A 98 -0.61 -50.14 -27.68
CA GLU A 98 -0.29 -50.64 -29.05
C GLU A 98 -0.34 -52.17 -29.11
N GLN A 99 -0.81 -52.74 -30.23
CA GLN A 99 -0.73 -54.16 -30.49
C GLN A 99 0.65 -54.51 -31.06
N LYS A 100 1.33 -55.45 -30.42
CA LYS A 100 2.65 -55.89 -30.85
C LYS A 100 2.71 -57.44 -30.87
N ALA A 101 3.07 -58.00 -32.02
CA ALA A 101 3.11 -59.48 -32.26
C ALA A 101 1.81 -60.17 -31.85
N GLY A 102 0.67 -59.53 -32.10
CA GLY A 102 -0.66 -60.11 -31.81
C GLY A 102 -1.11 -60.02 -30.33
N ASN A 103 -0.40 -59.30 -29.51
CA ASN A 103 -0.74 -59.01 -28.11
C ASN A 103 -0.84 -57.52 -27.86
N ASP A 104 -1.74 -57.11 -26.98
CA ASP A 104 -1.93 -55.72 -26.59
C ASP A 104 -1.00 -55.38 -25.44
N TYR A 105 -0.34 -54.21 -25.52
CA TYR A 105 0.58 -53.68 -24.50
C TYR A 105 0.26 -52.20 -24.23
N SER A 106 0.42 -51.83 -23.00
CA SER A 106 0.68 -50.43 -22.68
C SER A 106 2.17 -50.15 -22.98
N TYR A 107 2.51 -48.91 -23.34
CA TYR A 107 3.92 -48.53 -23.57
C TYR A 107 4.31 -47.22 -22.90
N ILE A 108 5.59 -47.18 -22.55
CA ILE A 108 6.23 -46.01 -21.97
C ILE A 108 7.21 -45.48 -23.04
N GLU A 109 7.07 -44.25 -23.39
CA GLU A 109 8.01 -43.55 -24.29
C GLU A 109 8.99 -42.75 -23.43
N TYR A 110 10.27 -43.07 -23.58
CA TYR A 110 11.36 -42.32 -22.94
C TYR A 110 12.45 -42.02 -23.96
N TYR A 111 12.94 -40.78 -23.91
CA TYR A 111 14.12 -40.37 -24.67
C TYR A 111 15.04 -39.57 -23.74
N LYS A 112 16.32 -40.00 -23.70
CA LYS A 112 17.34 -39.19 -23.07
C LYS A 112 17.71 -38.07 -24.04
N LEU A 113 17.35 -36.84 -23.72
CA LEU A 113 17.65 -35.66 -24.49
C LEU A 113 18.88 -34.95 -23.95
N ASN A 114 19.63 -34.26 -24.83
CA ASN A 114 20.80 -33.48 -24.46
C ASN A 114 20.45 -31.99 -24.57
N ALA A 115 20.44 -31.31 -23.44
CA ALA A 115 20.15 -29.88 -23.39
C ALA A 115 21.01 -29.19 -22.34
N SER A 116 21.20 -27.90 -22.52
CA SER A 116 21.77 -27.01 -21.52
C SER A 116 20.81 -25.85 -21.23
N ILE A 117 20.78 -25.42 -20.00
CA ILE A 117 19.95 -24.32 -19.55
C ILE A 117 20.85 -23.09 -19.37
N GLN A 118 20.48 -22.00 -20.03
CA GLN A 118 21.03 -20.67 -19.75
C GLN A 118 20.02 -19.88 -18.95
N ALA A 119 20.46 -19.23 -17.89
CA ALA A 119 19.60 -18.40 -17.06
C ALA A 119 20.21 -17.04 -16.83
N GLU A 120 19.37 -16.03 -16.78
CA GLU A 120 19.74 -14.64 -16.54
C GLU A 120 18.79 -13.99 -15.54
N VAL A 121 19.22 -12.89 -14.94
CA VAL A 121 18.45 -12.09 -14.01
C VAL A 121 18.38 -10.66 -14.50
N MET A 122 17.21 -10.02 -14.39
CA MET A 122 16.99 -8.65 -14.89
C MET A 122 17.95 -7.65 -14.23
N ASN A 123 18.03 -7.67 -12.88
CA ASN A 123 18.92 -6.83 -12.10
C ASN A 123 19.93 -7.68 -11.32
N ALA A 124 21.22 -7.43 -11.51
CA ALA A 124 22.27 -8.14 -10.78
C ALA A 124 22.25 -7.88 -9.27
N SER A 125 21.64 -6.76 -8.83
CA SER A 125 21.48 -6.37 -7.44
C SER A 125 20.09 -5.76 -7.22
N PHE A 126 19.42 -6.11 -6.10
CA PHE A 126 18.11 -5.59 -5.70
C PHE A 126 17.99 -5.64 -4.17
N ASN A 127 17.02 -4.91 -3.60
CA ASN A 127 16.73 -4.93 -2.16
C ASN A 127 15.35 -5.57 -1.88
N TYR A 128 15.00 -5.76 -0.60
CA TYR A 128 13.76 -6.43 -0.22
C TYR A 128 12.46 -5.71 -0.63
N ASN A 129 12.51 -4.42 -0.97
CA ASN A 129 11.34 -3.70 -1.46
C ASN A 129 11.18 -3.83 -2.98
N GLU A 130 12.22 -4.25 -3.68
CA GLU A 130 12.23 -4.46 -5.12
C GLU A 130 11.92 -5.92 -5.46
N ASN A 131 11.22 -6.12 -6.57
CA ASN A 131 11.09 -7.40 -7.24
C ASN A 131 12.19 -7.54 -8.32
N ASN A 132 12.44 -8.76 -8.76
CA ASN A 132 13.41 -9.03 -9.81
C ASN A 132 12.94 -10.20 -10.66
N VAL A 133 13.26 -10.23 -11.95
CA VAL A 133 12.85 -11.32 -12.86
C VAL A 133 14.03 -12.20 -13.17
N VAL A 134 13.86 -13.51 -13.03
CA VAL A 134 14.76 -14.54 -13.50
C VAL A 134 14.15 -15.20 -14.72
N LYS A 135 14.93 -15.30 -15.82
CA LYS A 135 14.55 -16.00 -17.06
C LYS A 135 15.50 -17.15 -17.34
N PHE A 136 14.99 -18.18 -17.99
CA PHE A 136 15.84 -19.22 -18.53
C PHE A 136 15.49 -19.55 -19.99
N THR A 137 16.46 -20.12 -20.69
CA THR A 137 16.28 -20.65 -22.05
C THR A 137 16.86 -22.05 -22.13
N VAL A 138 16.19 -22.93 -22.88
CA VAL A 138 16.62 -24.30 -23.11
C VAL A 138 17.32 -24.37 -24.47
N ASN A 139 18.56 -24.79 -24.47
CA ASN A 139 19.37 -25.03 -25.67
C ASN A 139 19.52 -26.53 -25.87
N GLN A 140 18.67 -27.11 -26.72
CA GLN A 140 18.70 -28.54 -27.04
C GLN A 140 19.76 -28.85 -28.09
N ASP A 141 20.41 -30.04 -28.00
CA ASP A 141 21.30 -30.54 -29.05
C ASP A 141 20.51 -30.81 -30.32
N LYS A 142 21.05 -30.32 -31.45
CA LYS A 142 20.46 -30.48 -32.80
C LYS A 142 20.41 -31.94 -33.28
N ASN A 143 21.17 -32.83 -32.66
CA ASN A 143 21.22 -34.24 -33.00
C ASN A 143 20.13 -35.07 -32.27
N ASP A 144 19.42 -34.51 -31.31
CA ASP A 144 18.31 -35.20 -30.68
C ASP A 144 17.16 -35.40 -31.67
N THR A 145 16.61 -36.61 -31.67
CA THR A 145 15.52 -37.03 -32.59
C THR A 145 14.14 -36.56 -32.16
N LYS A 146 13.97 -36.18 -30.92
CA LYS A 146 12.74 -35.67 -30.34
C LYS A 146 12.94 -34.23 -29.87
N LYS A 147 11.89 -33.43 -29.99
CA LYS A 147 11.89 -32.07 -29.44
C LYS A 147 11.75 -32.14 -27.92
N LEU A 148 12.49 -31.32 -27.24
CA LEU A 148 12.35 -31.11 -25.80
C LEU A 148 11.17 -30.16 -25.55
N GLU A 149 10.29 -30.56 -24.64
CA GLU A 149 9.23 -29.74 -24.09
C GLU A 149 9.44 -29.67 -22.57
N VAL A 150 9.33 -28.47 -22.00
CA VAL A 150 9.49 -28.28 -20.56
C VAL A 150 8.20 -28.73 -19.88
N ALA A 151 8.27 -29.78 -19.07
CA ALA A 151 7.16 -30.28 -18.30
C ALA A 151 6.99 -29.55 -16.95
N SER A 152 8.13 -29.18 -16.33
CA SER A 152 8.15 -28.37 -15.12
C SER A 152 9.48 -27.65 -14.96
N ALA A 153 9.47 -26.53 -14.26
CA ALA A 153 10.67 -25.82 -13.87
C ALA A 153 10.50 -25.22 -12.48
N SER A 154 11.60 -25.10 -11.73
CA SER A 154 11.60 -24.45 -10.42
C SER A 154 12.92 -23.78 -10.11
N ILE A 155 12.88 -22.79 -9.21
CA ILE A 155 14.04 -22.09 -8.66
C ILE A 155 14.03 -22.16 -7.13
N ASP A 156 15.20 -22.41 -6.54
CA ASP A 156 15.37 -22.36 -5.09
C ASP A 156 15.66 -20.92 -4.65
N VAL A 157 14.69 -20.29 -4.01
CA VAL A 157 14.78 -18.93 -3.45
C VAL A 157 14.80 -18.93 -1.92
N SER A 158 15.12 -20.06 -1.28
CA SER A 158 15.20 -20.18 0.19
C SER A 158 16.23 -19.22 0.79
N SER A 159 17.33 -18.95 0.09
CA SER A 159 18.34 -17.97 0.49
C SER A 159 17.85 -16.51 0.46
N LEU A 160 16.71 -16.25 -0.17
CA LEU A 160 15.99 -14.96 -0.15
C LEU A 160 14.86 -14.92 0.87
N GLY A 161 14.61 -16.03 1.58
CA GLY A 161 13.51 -16.17 2.54
C GLY A 161 12.22 -16.76 1.95
N GLY A 162 12.25 -17.22 0.69
CA GLY A 162 11.13 -17.87 0.00
C GLY A 162 11.21 -19.39 -0.05
N SER A 163 10.54 -19.99 -1.04
CA SER A 163 10.46 -21.44 -1.26
C SER A 163 11.78 -22.04 -1.75
N SER A 164 12.09 -23.27 -1.37
CA SER A 164 13.18 -24.05 -1.97
C SER A 164 12.85 -24.61 -3.35
N ALA A 165 11.60 -24.47 -3.82
CA ALA A 165 11.13 -24.91 -5.14
C ALA A 165 9.98 -24.00 -5.61
N LEU A 166 10.28 -22.74 -5.82
CA LEU A 166 9.34 -21.80 -6.44
C LEU A 166 9.12 -22.21 -7.89
N ALA A 167 7.89 -22.48 -8.27
CA ALA A 167 7.55 -22.93 -9.62
C ALA A 167 7.82 -21.82 -10.65
N ILE A 168 8.29 -22.23 -11.81
CA ILE A 168 8.39 -21.39 -13.01
C ILE A 168 7.43 -21.94 -14.04
N VAL A 169 6.53 -21.12 -14.53
CA VAL A 169 5.57 -21.51 -15.57
C VAL A 169 6.35 -21.92 -16.83
N PRO A 170 6.19 -23.16 -17.33
CA PRO A 170 7.01 -23.68 -18.41
C PRO A 170 6.99 -22.86 -19.70
N ASP A 171 5.82 -22.34 -20.06
CA ASP A 171 5.63 -21.55 -21.29
C ASP A 171 6.21 -20.13 -21.15
N LEU A 172 6.21 -19.55 -19.95
CA LEU A 172 6.78 -18.22 -19.69
C LEU A 172 8.31 -18.27 -19.59
N GLN A 173 8.85 -19.36 -19.07
CA GLN A 173 10.29 -19.54 -18.78
C GLN A 173 10.86 -18.37 -17.95
N ALA A 174 10.02 -17.74 -17.16
CA ALA A 174 10.34 -16.58 -16.34
C ALA A 174 9.58 -16.60 -15.03
N VAL A 175 10.19 -16.06 -13.96
CA VAL A 175 9.56 -15.92 -12.66
C VAL A 175 10.08 -14.68 -11.95
N THR A 176 9.16 -13.97 -11.28
CA THR A 176 9.53 -12.88 -10.38
C THR A 176 9.98 -13.44 -9.02
N ILE A 177 11.09 -12.94 -8.53
CA ILE A 177 11.64 -13.24 -7.22
C ILE A 177 11.69 -11.98 -6.36
N SER A 178 11.60 -12.15 -5.05
CA SER A 178 11.72 -11.08 -4.05
C SER A 178 12.56 -11.55 -2.86
N ALA A 179 13.14 -10.60 -2.12
CA ALA A 179 13.81 -10.87 -0.84
C ALA A 179 12.89 -10.46 0.32
N THR A 180 13.13 -11.00 1.52
CA THR A 180 12.45 -10.57 2.74
C THR A 180 13.31 -9.54 3.50
N THR A 181 12.69 -8.78 4.41
CA THR A 181 13.40 -7.84 5.29
C THR A 181 14.43 -8.50 6.21
N ASP A 182 14.33 -9.82 6.41
CA ASP A 182 15.27 -10.62 7.21
C ASP A 182 16.34 -11.29 6.36
N THR A 183 16.28 -11.15 5.03
CA THR A 183 17.30 -11.71 4.13
C THR A 183 18.66 -11.06 4.40
N THR A 184 19.68 -11.90 4.61
CA THR A 184 21.04 -11.41 4.80
C THR A 184 21.57 -10.78 3.52
N LEU A 185 22.26 -9.64 3.64
CA LEU A 185 22.84 -8.93 2.52
C LEU A 185 23.94 -9.74 1.81
N GLY A 186 24.26 -9.35 0.57
CA GLY A 186 25.34 -9.92 -0.23
C GLY A 186 24.86 -10.93 -1.27
N LYS A 187 25.84 -11.58 -1.92
CA LYS A 187 25.61 -12.48 -3.06
C LYS A 187 24.87 -13.76 -2.65
N LYS A 188 23.91 -14.14 -3.46
CA LYS A 188 23.12 -15.36 -3.37
C LYS A 188 23.24 -16.13 -4.69
N THR A 189 23.32 -17.46 -4.59
CA THR A 189 23.22 -18.35 -5.75
C THR A 189 21.87 -19.04 -5.68
N LEU A 190 21.10 -18.97 -6.74
CA LEU A 190 19.75 -19.50 -6.86
C LEU A 190 19.75 -20.65 -7.87
N PRO A 191 19.70 -21.92 -7.42
CA PRO A 191 19.62 -23.09 -8.28
C PRO A 191 18.31 -23.15 -9.06
N ILE A 192 18.38 -23.56 -10.33
CA ILE A 192 17.23 -23.77 -11.22
C ILE A 192 17.25 -25.21 -11.70
N VAL A 193 16.11 -25.88 -11.63
CA VAL A 193 15.88 -27.22 -12.16
C VAL A 193 14.79 -27.16 -13.21
N VAL A 194 15.05 -27.71 -14.38
CA VAL A 194 14.09 -27.84 -15.49
C VAL A 194 13.95 -29.31 -15.80
N THR A 195 12.73 -29.81 -15.87
CA THR A 195 12.40 -31.20 -16.20
C THR A 195 11.64 -31.25 -17.52
N ASP A 196 12.08 -32.13 -18.43
CA ASP A 196 11.39 -32.33 -19.72
C ASP A 196 10.21 -33.31 -19.62
N GLN A 197 9.49 -33.45 -20.70
CA GLN A 197 8.35 -34.38 -20.82
C GLN A 197 8.68 -35.86 -20.58
N TYR A 198 9.96 -36.23 -20.57
CA TYR A 198 10.45 -37.59 -20.29
C TYR A 198 11.00 -37.74 -18.88
N GLY A 199 10.99 -36.68 -18.08
CA GLY A 199 11.51 -36.65 -16.73
C GLY A 199 13.02 -36.49 -16.61
N ASN A 200 13.74 -36.11 -17.72
CA ASN A 200 15.12 -35.72 -17.62
C ASN A 200 15.25 -34.37 -16.96
N GLU A 201 16.19 -34.21 -16.05
CA GLU A 201 16.43 -32.95 -15.37
C GLU A 201 17.70 -32.28 -15.87
N TYR A 202 17.58 -30.97 -16.03
CA TYR A 202 18.65 -30.05 -16.41
C TYR A 202 18.79 -28.99 -15.35
N THR A 203 20.00 -28.70 -14.91
CA THR A 203 20.25 -27.77 -13.80
C THR A 203 21.15 -26.62 -14.22
N THR A 204 20.87 -25.46 -13.68
CA THR A 204 21.70 -24.26 -13.77
C THR A 204 21.57 -23.44 -12.50
N SER A 205 22.13 -22.25 -12.47
CA SER A 205 21.90 -21.29 -11.38
C SER A 205 22.14 -19.85 -11.85
N VAL A 206 21.50 -18.90 -11.19
CA VAL A 206 21.82 -17.48 -11.33
C VAL A 206 22.42 -16.93 -10.04
N GLN A 207 23.15 -15.84 -10.14
CA GLN A 207 23.67 -15.09 -8.99
C GLN A 207 23.01 -13.73 -8.92
N VAL A 208 22.55 -13.37 -7.74
CA VAL A 208 22.01 -12.04 -7.42
C VAL A 208 22.69 -11.48 -6.17
N GLU A 209 22.72 -10.18 -6.02
CA GLU A 209 23.21 -9.51 -4.81
C GLU A 209 22.04 -8.84 -4.10
N VAL A 210 21.80 -9.21 -2.84
CA VAL A 210 20.83 -8.53 -1.99
C VAL A 210 21.51 -7.30 -1.38
N ALA A 211 21.10 -6.12 -1.82
CA ALA A 211 21.61 -4.83 -1.38
C ALA A 211 20.86 -4.29 -0.16
N ALA A 212 21.49 -3.37 0.56
CA ALA A 212 20.80 -2.63 1.62
C ALA A 212 19.77 -1.67 1.03
N ARG A 213 18.59 -1.63 1.62
CA ARG A 213 17.58 -0.63 1.30
C ARG A 213 17.99 0.74 1.87
N ASN A 214 18.19 1.70 1.02
CA ASN A 214 18.51 3.08 1.38
C ASN A 214 17.36 4.00 0.98
N LYS A 215 16.49 4.33 1.91
CA LYS A 215 15.37 5.27 1.66
C LYS A 215 15.90 6.63 1.26
N LYS A 216 15.36 7.20 0.17
CA LYS A 216 15.79 8.47 -0.41
C LYS A 216 15.37 9.68 0.45
N ASN A 217 14.19 9.58 1.08
CA ASN A 217 13.59 10.61 1.94
C ASN A 217 12.54 9.98 2.86
N ALA A 218 11.82 10.78 3.63
CA ALA A 218 10.77 10.32 4.54
C ALA A 218 9.54 9.76 3.79
N ASP A 219 9.32 10.21 2.55
CA ASP A 219 8.17 9.83 1.72
C ASP A 219 8.46 8.55 0.91
N ASP A 220 9.69 8.03 0.97
CA ASP A 220 10.12 6.77 0.35
C ASP A 220 9.87 5.63 1.35
N PHE A 221 8.63 5.17 1.45
CA PHE A 221 8.24 4.05 2.31
C PHE A 221 8.30 2.71 1.56
N ASP A 222 8.37 1.63 2.32
CA ASP A 222 8.38 0.28 1.78
C ASP A 222 6.94 -0.24 1.61
N TRP A 223 6.73 -1.19 0.71
CA TRP A 223 5.41 -1.76 0.43
C TRP A 223 4.67 -2.22 1.71
N ASP A 224 5.35 -2.90 2.63
CA ASP A 224 4.78 -3.38 3.88
C ASP A 224 4.44 -2.27 4.89
N GLU A 225 4.88 -1.04 4.64
CA GLU A 225 4.56 0.15 5.43
C GLU A 225 3.32 0.90 4.90
N SER A 226 2.69 0.40 3.83
CA SER A 226 1.51 1.04 3.24
C SER A 226 0.36 1.17 4.24
N VAL A 227 -0.22 2.35 4.28
CA VAL A 227 -1.51 2.67 4.91
C VAL A 227 -2.45 3.01 3.76
N ILE A 228 -3.28 2.02 3.41
CA ILE A 228 -4.10 2.06 2.21
C ILE A 228 -5.44 2.71 2.55
N TYR A 229 -5.86 3.67 1.74
CA TYR A 229 -7.19 4.28 1.82
C TYR A 229 -7.96 3.92 0.56
N PHE A 230 -8.96 3.07 0.70
CA PHE A 230 -9.80 2.64 -0.39
C PHE A 230 -11.03 3.52 -0.54
N MET A 231 -11.27 4.03 -1.74
CA MET A 231 -12.45 4.83 -2.05
C MET A 231 -13.16 4.37 -3.31
N VAL A 232 -14.49 4.41 -3.29
CA VAL A 232 -15.29 4.40 -4.51
C VAL A 232 -15.16 5.78 -5.12
N THR A 233 -14.42 5.91 -6.23
CA THR A 233 -14.05 7.19 -6.85
C THR A 233 -15.25 8.10 -7.07
N ASP A 234 -16.31 7.56 -7.64
CA ASP A 234 -17.56 8.26 -7.94
C ASP A 234 -18.26 8.88 -6.70
N ARG A 235 -18.00 8.36 -5.50
CA ARG A 235 -18.67 8.74 -4.24
C ARG A 235 -17.83 9.67 -3.37
N PHE A 236 -16.58 9.90 -3.71
CA PHE A 236 -15.67 10.61 -2.83
C PHE A 236 -15.80 12.13 -2.91
N PHE A 237 -15.60 12.73 -4.07
CA PHE A 237 -15.76 14.16 -4.27
C PHE A 237 -15.87 14.55 -5.76
N ASP A 238 -16.93 15.26 -6.12
CA ASP A 238 -17.17 15.83 -7.44
C ASP A 238 -16.30 17.10 -7.62
N GLY A 239 -15.23 16.96 -8.39
CA GLY A 239 -14.26 18.04 -8.62
C GLY A 239 -14.47 18.78 -9.94
N ASN A 240 -15.15 18.13 -10.90
CA ASN A 240 -15.41 18.64 -12.24
C ASN A 240 -16.82 18.29 -12.72
N GLU A 241 -17.82 19.08 -12.36
CA GLU A 241 -19.23 18.86 -12.70
C GLU A 241 -19.50 18.69 -14.22
N SER A 242 -18.55 19.04 -15.08
CA SER A 242 -18.74 18.96 -16.54
C SER A 242 -18.63 17.55 -17.11
N ASN A 243 -18.05 16.59 -16.39
CA ASN A 243 -17.89 15.20 -16.78
C ASN A 243 -19.00 14.27 -16.25
N ASN A 244 -19.85 14.73 -15.32
CA ASN A 244 -20.85 13.92 -14.60
C ASN A 244 -21.81 13.14 -15.51
N THR A 245 -22.08 13.62 -16.71
CA THR A 245 -22.97 12.99 -17.67
C THR A 245 -22.26 12.42 -18.90
N ALA A 246 -20.93 12.25 -18.82
CA ALA A 246 -20.13 11.81 -19.98
C ALA A 246 -20.49 10.42 -20.48
N SER A 247 -20.91 9.49 -19.59
CA SER A 247 -21.44 8.17 -19.95
C SER A 247 -22.92 8.18 -20.34
N GLY A 248 -23.56 9.35 -20.41
CA GLY A 248 -24.96 9.55 -20.79
C GLY A 248 -25.79 10.21 -19.70
N ALA A 249 -26.73 11.08 -20.07
CA ALA A 249 -27.54 11.83 -19.11
C ALA A 249 -28.40 10.99 -18.16
N LYS A 250 -28.71 9.74 -18.52
CA LYS A 250 -29.50 8.80 -17.70
C LYS A 250 -28.67 8.11 -16.63
N THR A 251 -27.33 8.18 -16.72
CA THR A 251 -26.42 7.49 -15.82
C THR A 251 -26.09 8.28 -14.56
N TYR A 252 -26.43 9.58 -14.51
CA TYR A 252 -26.10 10.50 -13.41
C TYR A 252 -27.33 10.93 -12.61
N GLY A 253 -27.22 10.95 -11.28
CA GLY A 253 -28.26 11.44 -10.37
C GLY A 253 -28.01 11.05 -8.92
N LYS A 254 -27.76 12.03 -8.05
CA LYS A 254 -27.42 11.82 -6.63
C LYS A 254 -28.58 11.34 -5.75
N ASP A 255 -29.78 11.33 -6.27
CA ASP A 255 -30.99 10.82 -5.61
C ASP A 255 -31.20 9.32 -5.81
N ASN A 256 -30.39 8.66 -6.62
CA ASN A 256 -30.46 7.22 -6.89
C ASN A 256 -29.08 6.57 -6.70
N ALA A 257 -28.94 5.74 -5.68
CA ALA A 257 -27.70 5.04 -5.32
C ALA A 257 -27.09 4.18 -6.45
N GLY A 258 -27.89 3.77 -7.44
CA GLY A 258 -27.45 3.01 -8.62
C GLY A 258 -26.85 3.86 -9.73
N LEU A 259 -26.81 5.19 -9.62
CA LEU A 259 -26.29 6.09 -10.65
C LEU A 259 -24.91 6.66 -10.28
N TYR A 260 -24.25 7.30 -11.24
CA TYR A 260 -23.08 8.13 -10.97
C TYR A 260 -23.44 9.33 -10.12
N HIS A 261 -22.59 9.68 -9.16
CA HIS A 261 -22.73 10.86 -8.29
C HIS A 261 -21.67 11.93 -8.57
N GLY A 262 -20.75 11.67 -9.48
CA GLY A 262 -19.83 12.64 -10.05
C GLY A 262 -18.47 12.73 -9.38
N GLY A 263 -18.12 11.86 -8.46
CA GLY A 263 -16.75 11.80 -7.92
C GLY A 263 -15.75 11.42 -9.03
N ASP A 264 -14.60 12.11 -9.05
CA ASP A 264 -13.68 12.08 -10.18
C ASP A 264 -12.20 12.31 -9.77
N PHE A 265 -11.27 12.21 -10.73
CA PHE A 265 -9.84 12.43 -10.49
C PHE A 265 -9.55 13.87 -10.03
N ALA A 266 -10.27 14.85 -10.54
CA ALA A 266 -10.14 16.25 -10.11
C ALA A 266 -10.58 16.42 -8.65
N GLY A 267 -11.62 15.70 -8.23
CA GLY A 267 -12.11 15.69 -6.87
C GLY A 267 -11.11 15.06 -5.90
N ILE A 268 -10.56 13.90 -6.23
CA ILE A 268 -9.50 13.29 -5.43
C ILE A 268 -8.31 14.23 -5.30
N THR A 269 -7.88 14.84 -6.40
CA THR A 269 -6.76 15.80 -6.42
C THR A 269 -7.01 16.98 -5.47
N GLN A 270 -8.24 17.50 -5.42
CA GLN A 270 -8.62 18.58 -4.50
C GLN A 270 -8.61 18.16 -3.03
N LYS A 271 -8.68 16.86 -2.74
CA LYS A 271 -8.75 16.31 -1.38
C LYS A 271 -7.45 15.63 -0.91
N LEU A 272 -6.39 15.69 -1.69
CA LEU A 272 -5.10 15.10 -1.31
C LEU A 272 -4.54 15.66 0.01
N ASP A 273 -4.75 16.97 0.29
CA ASP A 273 -4.31 17.56 1.56
C ASP A 273 -5.04 16.94 2.78
N TYR A 274 -6.32 16.53 2.61
CA TYR A 274 -7.06 15.81 3.63
C TYR A 274 -6.47 14.42 3.88
N LEU A 275 -6.14 13.68 2.83
CA LEU A 275 -5.58 12.32 2.93
C LEU A 275 -4.17 12.34 3.51
N GLU A 276 -3.33 13.32 3.12
CA GLU A 276 -2.02 13.56 3.73
C GLU A 276 -2.15 13.88 5.24
N ASP A 277 -3.06 14.80 5.62
CA ASP A 277 -3.27 15.19 7.02
C ASP A 277 -3.88 14.05 7.87
N LEU A 278 -4.65 13.15 7.27
CA LEU A 278 -5.15 11.94 7.90
C LEU A 278 -4.01 10.92 8.16
N GLY A 279 -2.95 10.96 7.36
CA GLY A 279 -1.79 10.08 7.47
C GLY A 279 -1.83 8.89 6.50
N ILE A 280 -2.53 9.04 5.37
CA ILE A 280 -2.59 8.06 4.28
C ILE A 280 -1.34 8.20 3.42
N ASN A 281 -0.75 7.09 3.02
CA ASN A 281 0.38 7.05 2.09
C ASN A 281 0.11 6.26 0.81
N THR A 282 -1.03 5.56 0.72
CA THR A 282 -1.45 4.81 -0.47
C THR A 282 -2.95 5.00 -0.69
N ILE A 283 -3.35 5.46 -1.87
CA ILE A 283 -4.76 5.64 -2.25
C ILE A 283 -5.14 4.52 -3.23
N TRP A 284 -6.14 3.71 -2.88
CA TRP A 284 -6.75 2.75 -3.78
C TRP A 284 -8.05 3.33 -4.34
N ILE A 285 -8.12 3.46 -5.68
CA ILE A 285 -9.27 3.93 -6.44
C ILE A 285 -9.90 2.78 -7.23
N THR A 286 -11.22 2.84 -7.44
CA THR A 286 -11.96 1.89 -8.29
C THR A 286 -11.43 1.88 -9.73
N PRO A 287 -11.77 0.84 -10.56
CA PRO A 287 -11.22 0.72 -11.91
C PRO A 287 -11.44 1.97 -12.76
N ILE A 288 -10.43 2.31 -13.56
CA ILE A 288 -10.34 3.58 -14.30
C ILE A 288 -10.76 3.48 -15.77
N VAL A 289 -10.93 2.25 -16.29
CA VAL A 289 -11.19 2.02 -17.70
C VAL A 289 -12.62 2.34 -18.11
N GLU A 290 -12.86 2.58 -19.41
CA GLU A 290 -14.19 2.86 -19.93
C GLU A 290 -15.13 1.69 -19.66
N ASN A 291 -16.29 1.99 -19.09
CA ASN A 291 -17.32 1.01 -18.75
C ASN A 291 -18.53 1.13 -19.65
N ILE A 292 -19.35 0.06 -19.71
CA ILE A 292 -20.70 0.17 -20.28
C ILE A 292 -21.48 1.25 -19.52
N PRO A 293 -22.45 1.92 -20.12
CA PRO A 293 -23.24 2.95 -19.41
C PRO A 293 -23.96 2.42 -18.17
N GLY A 294 -24.39 1.16 -18.20
CA GLY A 294 -25.09 0.48 -17.11
C GLY A 294 -26.15 -0.47 -17.63
N VAL A 295 -26.84 -1.14 -16.72
CA VAL A 295 -27.87 -2.13 -17.01
C VAL A 295 -29.20 -1.79 -16.34
N THR A 296 -30.32 -2.24 -16.94
CA THR A 296 -31.64 -2.17 -16.30
C THR A 296 -31.77 -3.37 -15.36
N VAL A 297 -32.02 -3.12 -14.08
CA VAL A 297 -32.20 -4.17 -13.08
C VAL A 297 -33.62 -4.76 -13.23
N THR A 298 -33.74 -5.96 -13.72
CA THR A 298 -35.03 -6.61 -14.04
C THR A 298 -35.64 -7.43 -12.92
N ASP A 299 -34.92 -7.69 -11.85
CA ASP A 299 -35.31 -8.70 -10.83
C ASP A 299 -35.67 -8.11 -9.44
N THR A 300 -36.29 -6.94 -9.40
CA THR A 300 -36.72 -6.35 -8.12
C THR A 300 -38.17 -6.67 -7.74
N GLY A 301 -38.95 -7.27 -8.63
CA GLY A 301 -40.39 -7.50 -8.45
C GLY A 301 -41.21 -6.20 -8.28
N LYS A 302 -40.65 -5.04 -8.61
CA LYS A 302 -41.27 -3.70 -8.56
C LYS A 302 -41.46 -3.17 -9.98
N GLU A 303 -42.55 -2.46 -10.24
CA GLU A 303 -42.86 -1.89 -11.56
C GLU A 303 -41.92 -0.78 -12.02
N ASP A 304 -41.21 -0.10 -11.06
CA ASP A 304 -40.20 0.89 -11.36
C ASP A 304 -38.81 0.27 -11.20
N VAL A 305 -38.28 -0.25 -12.30
CA VAL A 305 -36.95 -0.89 -12.30
C VAL A 305 -35.87 0.20 -12.42
N PRO A 306 -35.02 0.38 -11.40
CA PRO A 306 -33.96 1.35 -11.48
C PRO A 306 -32.88 0.91 -12.47
N TYR A 307 -32.32 1.89 -13.14
CA TYR A 307 -31.11 1.74 -13.93
C TYR A 307 -29.91 1.69 -13.01
N ASN A 308 -29.04 0.68 -13.16
CA ASN A 308 -27.79 0.57 -12.42
C ASN A 308 -26.63 0.94 -13.37
N ALA A 309 -26.08 2.12 -13.17
CA ALA A 309 -24.94 2.62 -13.92
C ALA A 309 -23.64 1.92 -13.46
N ALA A 310 -22.66 1.85 -14.35
CA ALA A 310 -21.39 1.21 -14.05
C ALA A 310 -20.41 2.13 -13.25
N TYR A 311 -20.95 2.90 -12.29
CA TYR A 311 -20.18 3.86 -11.48
C TYR A 311 -19.05 3.23 -10.67
N HIS A 312 -19.17 1.95 -10.38
CA HIS A 312 -18.19 1.18 -9.60
C HIS A 312 -16.94 0.77 -10.41
N GLY A 313 -17.00 0.80 -11.76
CA GLY A 313 -15.86 0.56 -12.62
C GLY A 313 -15.62 -0.90 -13.06
N TYR A 314 -16.42 -1.88 -12.59
CA TYR A 314 -16.18 -3.32 -12.83
C TYR A 314 -16.84 -3.87 -14.11
N TRP A 315 -17.47 -3.05 -14.94
CA TRP A 315 -18.11 -3.47 -16.18
C TRP A 315 -17.44 -2.85 -17.39
N ALA A 316 -16.15 -3.17 -17.57
CA ALA A 316 -15.33 -2.61 -18.64
C ALA A 316 -15.89 -2.88 -20.04
N SER A 317 -15.95 -1.86 -20.88
CA SER A 317 -16.26 -1.94 -22.30
C SER A 317 -15.05 -1.70 -23.20
N ASP A 318 -14.03 -1.01 -22.69
CA ASP A 318 -12.76 -0.78 -23.38
C ASP A 318 -11.61 -0.63 -22.36
N PHE A 319 -10.70 -1.61 -22.35
CA PHE A 319 -9.56 -1.64 -21.43
C PHE A 319 -8.44 -0.67 -21.80
N THR A 320 -8.57 0.04 -22.92
CA THR A 320 -7.54 0.95 -23.46
C THR A 320 -7.91 2.43 -23.33
N LYS A 321 -9.08 2.74 -22.79
CA LYS A 321 -9.57 4.11 -22.60
C LYS A 321 -9.94 4.38 -21.16
N LEU A 322 -9.72 5.62 -20.72
CA LEU A 322 -10.25 6.09 -19.43
C LEU A 322 -11.77 6.22 -19.46
N ASN A 323 -12.39 5.93 -18.33
CA ASN A 323 -13.80 6.24 -18.11
C ASN A 323 -14.01 7.76 -18.13
N PRO A 324 -14.78 8.30 -19.09
CA PRO A 324 -14.91 9.74 -19.27
C PRO A 324 -15.64 10.46 -18.11
N THR A 325 -16.39 9.73 -17.27
CA THR A 325 -17.01 10.29 -16.06
C THR A 325 -16.01 10.46 -14.92
N LEU A 326 -14.88 9.76 -14.95
CA LEU A 326 -13.83 9.94 -13.96
C LEU A 326 -12.85 11.05 -14.33
N GLY A 327 -12.84 11.50 -15.59
CA GLY A 327 -12.01 12.61 -16.06
C GLY A 327 -11.18 12.27 -17.29
N THR A 328 -10.23 13.14 -17.56
CA THR A 328 -9.31 13.08 -18.71
C THR A 328 -7.95 12.49 -18.29
N GLU A 329 -7.14 12.09 -19.28
CA GLU A 329 -5.75 11.67 -19.06
C GLU A 329 -4.92 12.76 -18.33
N GLU A 330 -5.15 14.06 -18.65
CA GLU A 330 -4.46 15.19 -17.98
C GLU A 330 -4.87 15.28 -16.49
N GLU A 331 -6.14 15.04 -16.17
CA GLU A 331 -6.63 15.05 -14.78
C GLU A 331 -6.10 13.84 -14.01
N PHE A 332 -6.04 12.65 -14.64
CA PHE A 332 -5.48 11.46 -14.04
C PHE A 332 -3.97 11.60 -13.79
N GLN A 333 -3.19 12.08 -14.77
CA GLN A 333 -1.76 12.35 -14.57
C GLN A 333 -1.55 13.41 -13.48
N THR A 334 -2.41 14.44 -13.45
CA THR A 334 -2.36 15.47 -12.40
C THR A 334 -2.59 14.89 -11.00
N LEU A 335 -3.51 13.94 -10.87
CA LEU A 335 -3.74 13.24 -9.62
C LEU A 335 -2.48 12.49 -9.17
N ILE A 336 -1.88 11.71 -10.06
CA ILE A 336 -0.66 10.94 -9.78
C ILE A 336 0.49 11.87 -9.38
N ASP A 337 0.77 12.90 -10.17
CA ASP A 337 1.86 13.86 -9.90
C ASP A 337 1.67 14.58 -8.56
N GLN A 338 0.43 14.97 -8.22
CA GLN A 338 0.12 15.66 -6.97
C GLN A 338 0.15 14.72 -5.76
N ALA A 339 -0.23 13.45 -5.93
CA ALA A 339 -0.10 12.41 -4.91
C ALA A 339 1.39 12.14 -4.63
N HIS A 340 2.19 11.89 -5.65
CA HIS A 340 3.63 11.66 -5.54
C HIS A 340 4.37 12.83 -4.87
N ASN A 341 3.98 14.09 -5.17
CA ASN A 341 4.54 15.28 -4.51
C ASN A 341 4.27 15.34 -2.99
N ARG A 342 3.34 14.54 -2.50
CA ARG A 342 2.99 14.38 -1.07
C ARG A 342 3.49 13.07 -0.48
N GLY A 343 4.25 12.27 -1.23
CA GLY A 343 4.68 10.93 -0.81
C GLY A 343 3.54 9.90 -0.77
N ILE A 344 2.44 10.15 -1.49
CA ILE A 344 1.30 9.24 -1.58
C ILE A 344 1.41 8.44 -2.89
N ARG A 345 1.24 7.12 -2.81
CA ARG A 345 1.20 6.21 -3.94
C ARG A 345 -0.23 6.01 -4.44
N ILE A 346 -0.37 5.82 -5.75
CA ILE A 346 -1.67 5.52 -6.36
C ILE A 346 -1.75 4.03 -6.69
N MET A 347 -2.77 3.40 -6.13
CA MET A 347 -3.17 2.02 -6.39
C MET A 347 -4.44 2.04 -7.23
N VAL A 348 -4.41 1.44 -8.40
CA VAL A 348 -5.57 1.31 -9.29
C VAL A 348 -6.15 -0.10 -9.14
N ASP A 349 -7.45 -0.19 -9.03
CA ASP A 349 -8.17 -1.46 -9.12
C ASP A 349 -8.21 -1.95 -10.56
N ILE A 350 -7.92 -3.22 -10.79
CA ILE A 350 -7.94 -3.82 -12.12
C ILE A 350 -8.79 -5.08 -12.16
N VAL A 351 -9.51 -5.25 -13.26
CA VAL A 351 -10.28 -6.45 -13.59
C VAL A 351 -9.62 -7.15 -14.76
N VAL A 352 -9.32 -8.44 -14.61
CA VAL A 352 -8.71 -9.29 -15.65
C VAL A 352 -9.63 -10.46 -16.01
N ASN A 353 -10.53 -10.84 -15.08
CA ASN A 353 -11.42 -11.98 -15.24
C ASN A 353 -12.52 -11.77 -16.28
N HIS A 354 -13.16 -10.61 -16.33
CA HIS A 354 -14.39 -10.39 -17.10
C HIS A 354 -14.47 -8.98 -17.70
N ALA A 355 -15.40 -8.84 -18.65
CA ALA A 355 -15.81 -7.57 -19.22
C ALA A 355 -17.22 -7.18 -18.77
N GLY A 356 -17.70 -6.02 -19.19
CA GLY A 356 -19.08 -5.56 -18.94
C GLY A 356 -20.12 -6.36 -19.74
N TYR A 357 -21.36 -6.37 -19.28
CA TYR A 357 -22.46 -7.04 -19.96
C TYR A 357 -22.60 -6.57 -21.42
N ASP A 358 -22.98 -7.52 -22.30
CA ASP A 358 -23.25 -7.28 -23.73
C ASP A 358 -22.05 -6.68 -24.50
N THR A 359 -20.82 -6.80 -23.99
CA THR A 359 -19.60 -6.40 -24.71
C THR A 359 -19.12 -7.51 -25.65
N ASP A 360 -18.45 -7.13 -26.73
CA ASP A 360 -17.88 -8.04 -27.72
C ASP A 360 -16.36 -7.94 -27.76
N PHE A 361 -15.70 -8.94 -27.18
CA PHE A 361 -14.25 -9.13 -27.26
C PHE A 361 -13.87 -10.37 -28.12
N GLY A 362 -14.80 -10.85 -28.95
CA GLY A 362 -14.58 -11.95 -29.88
C GLY A 362 -14.16 -13.25 -29.19
N ASP A 363 -13.17 -13.91 -29.77
CA ASP A 363 -12.67 -15.21 -29.30
C ASP A 363 -11.95 -15.14 -27.92
N MET A 364 -11.77 -13.97 -27.36
CA MET A 364 -11.22 -13.83 -26.00
C MET A 364 -12.23 -14.22 -24.92
N ILE A 365 -13.53 -14.15 -25.22
CA ILE A 365 -14.61 -14.49 -24.28
C ILE A 365 -14.95 -15.98 -24.38
N ARG A 366 -15.12 -16.59 -23.22
CA ARG A 366 -15.53 -17.97 -23.07
C ARG A 366 -16.98 -18.18 -23.56
N SER A 367 -17.21 -19.24 -24.30
CA SER A 367 -18.54 -19.57 -24.82
C SER A 367 -18.75 -21.06 -25.04
N GLY A 368 -20.00 -21.50 -25.08
CA GLY A 368 -20.38 -22.89 -25.42
C GLY A 368 -19.75 -23.93 -24.47
N ASP A 369 -19.05 -24.90 -25.05
CA ASP A 369 -18.44 -26.02 -24.32
C ASP A 369 -17.22 -25.63 -23.47
N ASP A 370 -16.70 -24.41 -23.65
CA ASP A 370 -15.57 -23.89 -22.83
C ASP A 370 -16.04 -23.46 -21.42
N ILE A 371 -17.37 -23.32 -21.23
CA ILE A 371 -17.93 -22.97 -19.91
C ILE A 371 -18.04 -24.24 -19.07
N VAL A 372 -17.38 -24.24 -17.91
CA VAL A 372 -17.41 -25.35 -16.95
C VAL A 372 -18.13 -24.91 -15.69
N SER A 373 -19.42 -25.23 -15.62
CA SER A 373 -20.28 -24.80 -14.50
C SER A 373 -19.71 -25.20 -13.14
N GLY A 374 -19.61 -24.24 -12.24
CA GLY A 374 -19.06 -24.40 -10.89
C GLY A 374 -17.53 -24.38 -10.82
N SER A 375 -16.83 -24.13 -11.92
CA SER A 375 -15.39 -23.86 -11.92
C SER A 375 -15.13 -22.42 -11.50
N ASP A 376 -14.20 -22.17 -10.59
CA ASP A 376 -13.80 -20.80 -10.25
C ASP A 376 -13.21 -20.06 -11.46
N GLN A 377 -12.46 -20.72 -12.35
CA GLN A 377 -11.78 -20.11 -13.50
C GLN A 377 -12.53 -20.21 -14.82
N LYS A 378 -13.55 -21.11 -14.94
CA LYS A 378 -14.21 -21.41 -16.22
C LYS A 378 -15.72 -21.29 -16.16
N ASP A 379 -16.27 -20.64 -15.14
CA ASP A 379 -17.67 -20.29 -15.04
C ASP A 379 -17.82 -18.76 -14.92
N SER A 380 -18.84 -18.20 -15.56
CA SER A 380 -19.04 -16.77 -15.58
C SER A 380 -19.49 -16.25 -14.21
N LEU A 381 -18.78 -15.24 -13.68
CA LEU A 381 -19.21 -14.56 -12.48
C LEU A 381 -20.41 -13.67 -12.77
N SER A 382 -21.55 -13.94 -12.15
CA SER A 382 -22.78 -13.16 -12.31
C SER A 382 -23.24 -12.99 -13.78
N ASN A 383 -22.96 -13.96 -14.65
CA ASN A 383 -23.22 -13.92 -16.10
C ASN A 383 -22.47 -12.80 -16.86
N LEU A 384 -21.38 -12.28 -16.32
CA LEU A 384 -20.50 -11.36 -17.03
C LEU A 384 -19.70 -12.12 -18.11
N PRO A 385 -19.37 -11.48 -19.25
CA PRO A 385 -18.48 -12.07 -20.25
C PRO A 385 -17.13 -12.41 -19.65
N ASP A 386 -16.81 -13.72 -19.56
CA ASP A 386 -15.65 -14.27 -18.90
C ASP A 386 -14.50 -14.46 -19.90
N PHE A 387 -13.28 -13.97 -19.57
CA PHE A 387 -12.11 -14.13 -20.42
C PHE A 387 -11.52 -15.53 -20.28
N ARG A 388 -11.04 -16.08 -21.40
CA ARG A 388 -10.33 -17.36 -21.44
C ARG A 388 -8.88 -17.20 -21.01
N THR A 389 -8.67 -16.98 -19.73
CA THR A 389 -7.34 -16.67 -19.17
C THR A 389 -6.35 -17.85 -19.26
N GLU A 390 -6.82 -19.07 -19.49
CA GLU A 390 -5.98 -20.23 -19.81
C GLU A 390 -5.42 -20.21 -21.23
N ASP A 391 -5.94 -19.34 -22.13
CA ASP A 391 -5.38 -19.16 -23.46
C ASP A 391 -4.21 -18.17 -23.40
N PRO A 392 -2.97 -18.58 -23.73
CA PRO A 392 -1.79 -17.69 -23.62
C PRO A 392 -1.91 -16.40 -24.45
N ALA A 393 -2.66 -16.43 -25.58
CA ALA A 393 -2.83 -15.20 -26.38
C ALA A 393 -3.79 -14.22 -25.71
N VAL A 394 -4.81 -14.73 -25.02
CA VAL A 394 -5.74 -13.92 -24.22
C VAL A 394 -5.02 -13.35 -23.00
N SER A 395 -4.29 -14.20 -22.25
CA SER A 395 -3.45 -13.77 -21.13
C SER A 395 -2.51 -12.65 -21.54
N ALA A 396 -1.70 -12.85 -22.58
CA ALA A 396 -0.76 -11.85 -23.06
C ALA A 396 -1.41 -10.51 -23.46
N GLN A 397 -2.63 -10.55 -24.02
CA GLN A 397 -3.37 -9.33 -24.38
C GLN A 397 -3.88 -8.58 -23.14
N LEU A 398 -4.41 -9.30 -22.14
CA LEU A 398 -4.85 -8.72 -20.87
C LEU A 398 -3.67 -8.10 -20.13
N VAL A 399 -2.54 -8.82 -20.01
CA VAL A 399 -1.30 -8.34 -19.42
C VAL A 399 -0.78 -7.09 -20.12
N LYS A 400 -0.84 -7.07 -21.46
CA LYS A 400 -0.43 -5.90 -22.25
C LYS A 400 -1.28 -4.67 -21.93
N TRP A 401 -2.59 -4.80 -21.81
CA TRP A 401 -3.48 -3.68 -21.49
C TRP A 401 -3.15 -3.11 -20.11
N GLN A 402 -3.00 -3.97 -19.09
CA GLN A 402 -2.72 -3.50 -17.73
C GLN A 402 -1.33 -2.86 -17.61
N THR A 403 -0.31 -3.48 -18.20
CA THR A 403 1.06 -2.92 -18.16
C THR A 403 1.19 -1.61 -18.93
N GLN A 404 0.34 -1.37 -19.91
CA GLN A 404 0.35 -0.10 -20.67
C GLN A 404 -0.05 1.09 -19.79
N TRP A 405 -1.07 0.92 -18.92
CA TRP A 405 -1.48 1.95 -17.97
C TRP A 405 -0.35 2.37 -17.02
N VAL A 406 0.43 1.39 -16.55
CA VAL A 406 1.60 1.67 -15.69
C VAL A 406 2.67 2.45 -16.46
N LYS A 407 2.94 2.07 -17.71
CA LYS A 407 3.94 2.75 -18.55
C LYS A 407 3.56 4.19 -18.88
N ASP A 408 2.27 4.44 -19.14
CA ASP A 408 1.78 5.73 -19.61
C ASP A 408 1.66 6.74 -18.46
N PHE A 409 1.25 6.31 -17.26
CA PHE A 409 0.92 7.20 -16.16
C PHE A 409 1.82 7.09 -14.93
N GLY A 410 2.58 6.01 -14.78
CA GLY A 410 3.41 5.78 -13.59
C GLY A 410 2.58 5.42 -12.36
N ILE A 411 1.55 4.57 -12.53
CA ILE A 411 0.79 3.96 -11.45
C ILE A 411 1.74 3.13 -10.59
N ASP A 412 1.62 3.21 -9.27
CA ASP A 412 2.55 2.54 -8.35
C ASP A 412 2.15 1.10 -8.03
N TYR A 413 0.85 0.83 -7.87
CA TYR A 413 0.34 -0.45 -7.40
C TYR A 413 -0.96 -0.84 -8.10
N PHE A 414 -1.28 -2.14 -8.11
CA PHE A 414 -2.61 -2.63 -8.42
C PHE A 414 -3.27 -3.33 -7.23
N ARG A 415 -4.56 -3.08 -7.06
CA ARG A 415 -5.46 -4.04 -6.43
C ARG A 415 -6.04 -4.91 -7.54
N VAL A 416 -5.98 -6.21 -7.35
CA VAL A 416 -6.38 -7.18 -8.37
C VAL A 416 -7.71 -7.79 -7.96
N ASP A 417 -8.73 -7.54 -8.77
CA ASP A 417 -10.07 -8.09 -8.61
C ASP A 417 -10.10 -9.59 -8.90
N THR A 418 -10.96 -10.33 -8.20
CA THR A 418 -11.33 -11.72 -8.51
C THR A 418 -10.16 -12.68 -8.73
N VAL A 419 -9.12 -12.63 -7.89
CA VAL A 419 -7.87 -13.41 -8.06
C VAL A 419 -8.10 -14.90 -8.29
N LYS A 420 -9.03 -15.54 -7.56
CA LYS A 420 -9.31 -16.98 -7.69
C LYS A 420 -10.00 -17.38 -9.00
N HIS A 421 -10.53 -16.41 -9.75
CA HIS A 421 -11.27 -16.64 -11.00
C HIS A 421 -10.39 -16.55 -12.25
N VAL A 422 -9.10 -16.30 -12.10
CA VAL A 422 -8.12 -16.20 -13.19
C VAL A 422 -7.02 -17.24 -12.95
N GLU A 423 -6.48 -17.79 -14.03
CA GLU A 423 -5.41 -18.79 -13.97
C GLU A 423 -4.13 -18.19 -13.37
N ASN A 424 -3.46 -18.97 -12.52
CA ASN A 424 -2.21 -18.53 -11.87
C ASN A 424 -1.11 -18.15 -12.88
N ASP A 425 -1.09 -18.82 -14.04
CA ASP A 425 -0.14 -18.54 -15.11
C ASP A 425 -0.30 -17.12 -15.65
N THR A 426 -1.54 -16.62 -15.76
CA THR A 426 -1.83 -15.23 -16.14
C THR A 426 -1.31 -14.25 -15.06
N TRP A 427 -1.47 -14.58 -13.78
CA TRP A 427 -0.94 -13.75 -12.70
C TRP A 427 0.60 -13.74 -12.71
N ALA A 428 1.24 -14.88 -12.95
CA ALA A 428 2.69 -14.96 -13.09
C ALA A 428 3.20 -14.12 -14.28
N GLU A 429 2.51 -14.18 -15.43
CA GLU A 429 2.82 -13.35 -16.60
C GLU A 429 2.69 -11.86 -16.29
N LEU A 430 1.57 -11.46 -15.66
CA LEU A 430 1.34 -10.06 -15.27
C LEU A 430 2.41 -9.58 -14.28
N LYS A 431 2.73 -10.38 -13.27
CA LYS A 431 3.76 -10.06 -12.27
C LYS A 431 5.13 -9.85 -12.92
N ASN A 432 5.53 -10.75 -13.82
CA ASN A 432 6.79 -10.64 -14.55
C ASN A 432 6.82 -9.35 -15.39
N ALA A 433 5.75 -9.09 -16.14
CA ALA A 433 5.67 -7.92 -17.02
C ALA A 433 5.67 -6.60 -16.25
N LEU A 434 4.97 -6.52 -15.12
CA LEU A 434 4.96 -5.33 -14.24
C LEU A 434 6.32 -5.09 -13.60
N THR A 435 6.98 -6.15 -13.11
CA THR A 435 8.34 -6.06 -12.54
C THR A 435 9.35 -5.57 -13.56
N GLU A 436 9.20 -5.95 -14.85
CA GLU A 436 10.05 -5.44 -15.94
C GLU A 436 9.82 -3.96 -16.24
N VAL A 437 8.63 -3.44 -15.97
CA VAL A 437 8.31 -2.00 -16.11
C VAL A 437 8.86 -1.22 -14.92
N ASP A 438 8.58 -1.69 -13.71
CA ASP A 438 9.01 -1.09 -12.45
C ASP A 438 9.25 -2.17 -11.40
N SER A 439 10.48 -2.28 -10.92
CA SER A 439 10.87 -3.25 -9.89
C SER A 439 10.21 -2.98 -8.52
N ASP A 440 9.77 -1.75 -8.26
CA ASP A 440 9.05 -1.36 -7.03
C ASP A 440 7.54 -1.65 -7.11
N PHE A 441 7.01 -2.03 -8.29
CA PHE A 441 5.59 -2.30 -8.49
C PHE A 441 5.07 -3.45 -7.63
N LYS A 442 3.90 -3.28 -7.02
CA LYS A 442 3.28 -4.28 -6.14
C LYS A 442 1.81 -4.52 -6.47
N MET A 443 1.34 -5.71 -6.12
CA MET A 443 -0.04 -6.12 -6.27
C MET A 443 -0.63 -6.61 -4.94
N ILE A 444 -1.86 -6.16 -4.63
CA ILE A 444 -2.69 -6.72 -3.57
C ILE A 444 -3.90 -7.42 -4.20
N GLY A 445 -4.06 -8.69 -3.91
CA GLY A 445 -5.12 -9.51 -4.50
C GLY A 445 -6.40 -9.53 -3.67
N GLU A 446 -7.55 -9.56 -4.37
CA GLU A 446 -8.80 -9.98 -3.77
C GLU A 446 -9.00 -11.47 -4.00
N TYR A 447 -8.67 -12.27 -2.99
CA TYR A 447 -9.08 -13.67 -2.93
C TYR A 447 -10.35 -13.75 -2.08
N ALA A 448 -11.52 -13.63 -2.70
CA ALA A 448 -12.81 -13.46 -2.02
C ALA A 448 -13.05 -14.51 -0.94
N GLY A 449 -13.31 -14.05 0.31
CA GLY A 449 -13.48 -14.90 1.48
C GLY A 449 -12.19 -15.54 2.01
N GLY A 450 -11.03 -15.10 1.49
CA GLY A 450 -9.73 -15.61 1.89
C GLY A 450 -9.18 -14.96 3.14
N GLY A 451 -8.33 -15.69 3.84
CA GLY A 451 -7.52 -15.21 4.97
C GLY A 451 -6.16 -15.91 4.94
N TYR A 452 -5.31 -15.66 5.93
CA TYR A 452 -3.95 -16.19 5.91
C TYR A 452 -3.85 -17.72 5.73
N ALA A 453 -4.86 -18.46 6.15
CA ALA A 453 -4.89 -19.93 6.06
C ALA A 453 -5.36 -20.42 4.68
N SER A 454 -6.14 -19.64 3.94
CA SER A 454 -6.75 -20.00 2.66
C SER A 454 -6.06 -19.35 1.45
N ASN A 455 -5.33 -18.26 1.63
CA ASN A 455 -4.64 -17.53 0.56
C ASN A 455 -3.35 -18.23 0.07
N GLY A 456 -3.21 -19.51 0.31
CA GLY A 456 -1.95 -20.21 0.14
C GLY A 456 -1.42 -20.28 -1.29
N ASN A 457 -2.28 -20.21 -2.30
CA ASN A 457 -1.83 -20.40 -3.67
C ASN A 457 -1.15 -19.15 -4.22
N THR A 458 -1.81 -18.00 -4.22
CA THR A 458 -1.27 -16.76 -4.83
C THR A 458 -0.08 -16.19 -4.07
N LEU A 459 -0.14 -16.16 -2.74
CA LEU A 459 1.00 -15.75 -1.89
C LEU A 459 2.10 -16.83 -1.87
N GLY A 460 1.74 -18.10 -1.89
CA GLY A 460 2.68 -19.22 -1.86
C GLY A 460 3.50 -19.36 -3.14
N THR A 461 2.93 -18.97 -4.28
CA THR A 461 3.59 -19.00 -5.59
C THR A 461 4.31 -17.69 -5.93
N GLY A 462 4.00 -16.60 -5.22
CA GLY A 462 4.67 -15.30 -5.39
C GLY A 462 4.02 -14.39 -6.43
N GLU A 463 2.84 -14.72 -6.97
CA GLU A 463 2.14 -13.87 -7.94
C GLU A 463 1.62 -12.58 -7.29
N MET A 464 1.08 -12.67 -6.07
CA MET A 464 0.64 -11.50 -5.31
C MET A 464 1.67 -11.10 -4.24
N ASP A 465 1.83 -9.80 -4.00
CA ASP A 465 2.67 -9.26 -2.92
C ASP A 465 1.91 -9.19 -1.59
N SER A 466 0.60 -9.05 -1.65
CA SER A 466 -0.36 -9.07 -0.55
C SER A 466 -1.69 -9.64 -1.01
N ASP A 467 -2.51 -10.13 -0.06
CA ASP A 467 -3.95 -10.38 -0.28
C ASP A 467 -4.78 -9.68 0.79
N LEU A 468 -6.03 -9.35 0.45
CA LEU A 468 -7.01 -8.82 1.39
C LEU A 468 -7.35 -9.88 2.45
N ASP A 469 -7.36 -9.48 3.72
CA ASP A 469 -7.59 -10.36 4.87
C ASP A 469 -9.06 -10.28 5.32
N PHE A 470 -9.90 -11.12 4.71
CA PHE A 470 -11.33 -11.22 5.06
C PHE A 470 -11.54 -11.77 6.46
N ASP A 471 -10.66 -12.66 6.95
CA ASP A 471 -10.73 -13.16 8.33
C ASP A 471 -10.63 -12.03 9.36
N PHE A 472 -9.86 -10.96 9.05
CA PHE A 472 -9.62 -9.88 10.00
C PHE A 472 -10.89 -9.10 10.37
N ASN A 473 -11.80 -8.89 9.42
CA ASN A 473 -13.09 -8.23 9.66
C ASN A 473 -13.92 -9.01 10.72
N ASP A 474 -14.01 -10.32 10.55
CA ASP A 474 -14.71 -11.18 11.49
C ASP A 474 -14.02 -11.22 12.85
N GLN A 475 -12.69 -11.27 12.87
CA GLN A 475 -11.94 -11.25 14.12
C GLN A 475 -12.08 -9.90 14.86
N ALA A 476 -12.08 -8.78 14.16
CA ALA A 476 -12.33 -7.47 14.75
C ALA A 476 -13.74 -7.38 15.35
N THR A 477 -14.74 -7.96 14.66
CA THR A 477 -16.11 -8.09 15.16
C THR A 477 -16.16 -8.93 16.43
N ASN A 478 -15.48 -10.07 16.45
CA ASN A 478 -15.38 -10.95 17.62
C ASN A 478 -14.68 -10.25 18.79
N PHE A 479 -13.61 -9.48 18.50
CA PHE A 479 -12.86 -8.74 19.50
C PHE A 479 -13.76 -7.75 20.28
N VAL A 480 -14.47 -6.88 19.56
CA VAL A 480 -15.33 -5.88 20.19
C VAL A 480 -16.58 -6.46 20.86
N LYS A 481 -16.95 -7.70 20.51
CA LYS A 481 -18.00 -8.48 21.20
C LYS A 481 -17.49 -9.20 22.46
N GLY A 482 -16.17 -9.14 22.77
CA GLY A 482 -15.59 -9.64 24.00
C GLY A 482 -14.86 -10.99 23.89
N ASN A 483 -14.68 -11.56 22.68
CA ASN A 483 -13.94 -12.80 22.46
C ASN A 483 -12.42 -12.53 22.28
N ILE A 484 -11.83 -11.74 23.17
CA ILE A 484 -10.48 -11.17 23.04
C ILE A 484 -9.42 -12.28 22.98
N SER A 485 -9.49 -13.24 23.90
CA SER A 485 -8.50 -14.34 24.01
C SER A 485 -8.47 -15.23 22.77
N SER A 486 -9.62 -15.46 22.14
CA SER A 486 -9.73 -16.22 20.89
C SER A 486 -9.10 -15.44 19.72
N VAL A 487 -9.39 -14.15 19.62
CA VAL A 487 -8.81 -13.28 18.59
C VAL A 487 -7.30 -13.15 18.73
N GLU A 488 -6.78 -13.04 19.96
CA GLU A 488 -5.34 -13.04 20.21
C GLU A 488 -4.65 -14.35 19.77
N SER A 489 -5.31 -15.48 20.00
CA SER A 489 -4.82 -16.77 19.52
C SER A 489 -4.78 -16.83 17.99
N PHE A 490 -5.83 -16.34 17.33
CA PHE A 490 -5.89 -16.23 15.87
C PHE A 490 -4.77 -15.33 15.32
N LEU A 491 -4.62 -14.10 15.85
CA LEU A 491 -3.60 -13.16 15.39
C LEU A 491 -2.18 -13.68 15.63
N THR A 492 -1.96 -14.44 16.69
CA THR A 492 -0.68 -15.12 16.93
C THR A 492 -0.39 -16.16 15.85
N SER A 493 -1.37 -17.01 15.52
CA SER A 493 -1.26 -18.03 14.46
C SER A 493 -1.04 -17.38 13.08
N ARG A 494 -1.84 -16.36 12.76
CA ARG A 494 -1.70 -15.56 11.54
C ARG A 494 -0.27 -15.01 11.39
N ASN A 495 0.24 -14.34 12.41
CA ASN A 495 1.55 -13.69 12.35
C ASN A 495 2.73 -14.68 12.32
N SER A 496 2.56 -15.91 12.81
CA SER A 496 3.57 -16.96 12.71
C SER A 496 3.48 -17.76 11.40
N GLY A 497 2.32 -17.77 10.75
CA GLY A 497 2.10 -18.46 9.48
C GLY A 497 2.54 -17.65 8.25
N LEU A 498 2.77 -16.35 8.40
CA LEU A 498 3.19 -15.47 7.32
C LEU A 498 4.65 -15.08 7.49
N ASN A 499 5.39 -15.06 6.41
CA ASN A 499 6.73 -14.45 6.36
C ASN A 499 6.66 -12.99 5.90
N ASN A 500 7.81 -12.29 5.83
CA ASN A 500 7.83 -10.88 5.44
C ASN A 500 7.57 -10.65 3.94
N THR A 501 7.60 -11.70 3.14
CA THR A 501 7.30 -11.64 1.69
C THR A 501 5.79 -11.61 1.44
N TYR A 502 5.02 -12.25 2.31
CA TYR A 502 3.57 -12.40 2.18
C TYR A 502 2.88 -11.50 3.17
N MET A 503 2.31 -10.42 2.67
CA MET A 503 1.61 -9.42 3.47
C MET A 503 0.10 -9.61 3.35
N THR A 504 -0.64 -9.11 4.35
CA THR A 504 -2.10 -9.11 4.33
C THR A 504 -2.62 -7.70 4.51
N GLY A 505 -3.61 -7.34 3.68
CA GLY A 505 -4.34 -6.07 3.78
C GLY A 505 -5.55 -6.23 4.69
N GLN A 506 -5.40 -5.92 6.00
CA GLN A 506 -6.50 -6.02 6.93
C GLN A 506 -7.47 -4.85 6.80
N PHE A 507 -8.76 -5.15 6.68
CA PHE A 507 -9.84 -4.16 6.56
C PHE A 507 -10.98 -4.42 7.57
N LEU A 508 -11.78 -3.39 7.84
CA LEU A 508 -13.00 -3.49 8.63
C LEU A 508 -14.26 -3.49 7.76
N GLY A 509 -14.27 -2.74 6.70
CA GLY A 509 -15.32 -2.69 5.69
C GLY A 509 -14.77 -2.50 4.29
N SER A 510 -15.62 -2.74 3.29
CA SER A 510 -15.31 -2.53 1.88
C SER A 510 -16.58 -2.18 1.11
N HIS A 511 -16.46 -1.96 -0.19
CA HIS A 511 -17.59 -1.71 -1.08
C HIS A 511 -18.45 -2.97 -1.33
N ASP A 512 -17.94 -4.16 -1.00
CA ASP A 512 -18.60 -5.46 -1.16
C ASP A 512 -18.97 -6.13 0.17
N GLU A 513 -18.71 -5.44 1.29
CA GLU A 513 -19.03 -5.91 2.62
C GLU A 513 -19.96 -4.93 3.34
N ASP A 514 -20.81 -5.45 4.23
CA ASP A 514 -21.54 -4.58 5.15
C ASP A 514 -20.56 -3.75 6.00
N GLY A 515 -20.82 -2.47 6.16
CA GLY A 515 -19.99 -1.59 6.96
C GLY A 515 -19.85 -2.11 8.40
N PHE A 516 -18.64 -2.05 8.96
CA PHE A 516 -18.31 -2.61 10.27
C PHE A 516 -19.29 -2.15 11.36
N LYS A 517 -19.51 -0.85 11.46
CA LYS A 517 -20.48 -0.28 12.42
C LYS A 517 -21.90 -0.80 12.16
N LYS A 518 -22.29 -0.99 10.90
CA LYS A 518 -23.62 -1.51 10.53
C LYS A 518 -23.81 -2.95 11.00
N LYS A 519 -22.81 -3.82 10.82
CA LYS A 519 -22.80 -5.19 11.35
C LYS A 519 -23.03 -5.21 12.88
N LEU A 520 -22.47 -4.25 13.61
CA LEU A 520 -22.66 -4.13 15.06
C LEU A 520 -24.08 -3.67 15.43
N LEU A 521 -24.62 -2.69 14.71
CA LEU A 521 -25.99 -2.18 14.89
C LEU A 521 -27.02 -3.27 14.61
N ASP A 522 -26.88 -4.00 13.51
CA ASP A 522 -27.77 -5.09 13.14
C ASP A 522 -27.66 -6.28 14.11
N GLY A 523 -26.49 -6.42 14.75
CA GLY A 523 -26.27 -7.34 15.89
C GLY A 523 -26.89 -6.87 17.20
N GLY A 524 -27.63 -5.74 17.22
CA GLY A 524 -28.35 -5.22 18.39
C GLY A 524 -27.55 -4.29 19.29
N MET A 525 -26.34 -3.84 18.85
CA MET A 525 -25.57 -2.86 19.61
C MET A 525 -26.16 -1.46 19.43
N ALA A 526 -26.23 -0.68 20.52
CA ALA A 526 -26.72 0.71 20.47
C ALA A 526 -25.74 1.60 19.68
N GLU A 527 -26.23 2.68 19.06
CA GLU A 527 -25.48 3.58 18.17
C GLU A 527 -24.17 4.10 18.79
N ASP A 528 -24.22 4.63 20.02
CA ASP A 528 -23.03 5.15 20.71
C ASP A 528 -22.02 4.04 21.03
N ALA A 529 -22.51 2.85 21.41
CA ALA A 529 -21.68 1.69 21.69
C ALA A 529 -21.03 1.13 20.41
N ALA A 530 -21.78 1.09 19.30
CA ALA A 530 -21.25 0.66 18.00
C ALA A 530 -20.17 1.64 17.48
N THR A 531 -20.38 2.95 17.68
CA THR A 531 -19.37 3.97 17.34
C THR A 531 -18.12 3.82 18.20
N ALA A 532 -18.26 3.60 19.50
CA ALA A 532 -17.14 3.35 20.40
C ALA A 532 -16.38 2.06 20.04
N ALA A 533 -17.11 0.98 19.77
CA ALA A 533 -16.54 -0.30 19.33
C ALA A 533 -15.79 -0.17 18.00
N SER A 534 -16.29 0.63 17.05
CA SER A 534 -15.61 0.89 15.77
C SER A 534 -14.27 1.61 15.97
N MET A 535 -14.18 2.57 16.90
CA MET A 535 -12.89 3.19 17.24
C MET A 535 -11.88 2.18 17.84
N VAL A 536 -12.34 1.28 18.70
CA VAL A 536 -11.45 0.23 19.25
C VAL A 536 -11.02 -0.76 18.17
N ALA A 537 -11.92 -1.16 17.26
CA ALA A 537 -11.61 -2.00 16.12
C ALA A 537 -10.59 -1.34 15.17
N ALA A 538 -10.74 -0.03 14.91
CA ALA A 538 -9.76 0.75 14.16
C ALA A 538 -8.37 0.74 14.84
N SER A 539 -8.31 0.86 16.16
CA SER A 539 -7.05 0.74 16.90
C SER A 539 -6.42 -0.65 16.76
N LEU A 540 -7.23 -1.73 16.80
CA LEU A 540 -6.77 -3.09 16.57
C LEU A 540 -6.19 -3.22 15.14
N GLN A 541 -6.92 -2.76 14.12
CA GLN A 541 -6.52 -2.78 12.72
C GLN A 541 -5.21 -2.01 12.50
N ILE A 542 -5.14 -0.76 12.95
CA ILE A 542 -3.99 0.13 12.73
C ILE A 542 -2.75 -0.35 13.47
N THR A 543 -2.88 -1.06 14.59
CA THR A 543 -1.75 -1.57 15.38
C THR A 543 -1.41 -3.04 15.11
N ALA A 544 -2.22 -3.76 14.33
CA ALA A 544 -1.91 -5.12 13.90
C ALA A 544 -0.71 -5.17 12.94
N LYS A 545 -0.10 -6.36 12.79
CA LYS A 545 0.88 -6.63 11.73
C LYS A 545 0.15 -6.74 10.41
N GLY A 546 0.69 -6.15 9.36
CA GLY A 546 0.09 -6.08 8.03
C GLY A 546 -0.24 -4.64 7.64
N GLN A 547 -0.94 -4.50 6.50
CA GLN A 547 -1.27 -3.22 5.88
C GLN A 547 -2.72 -2.84 6.23
N PRO A 548 -2.97 -1.77 7.01
CA PRO A 548 -4.35 -1.33 7.25
C PRO A 548 -4.96 -0.78 5.96
N VAL A 549 -6.09 -1.34 5.58
CA VAL A 549 -6.93 -0.85 4.48
C VAL A 549 -8.13 -0.15 5.09
N ILE A 550 -8.17 1.16 4.99
CA ILE A 550 -9.24 2.00 5.53
C ILE A 550 -10.25 2.25 4.42
N TYR A 551 -11.48 1.81 4.60
CA TYR A 551 -12.55 2.11 3.66
C TYR A 551 -13.06 3.54 3.89
N TYR A 552 -13.18 4.32 2.81
CA TYR A 552 -13.55 5.74 2.90
C TYR A 552 -14.84 5.97 3.69
N GLY A 553 -14.83 6.97 4.55
CA GLY A 553 -15.97 7.32 5.42
C GLY A 553 -16.01 6.59 6.75
N GLU A 554 -15.31 5.45 6.94
CA GLU A 554 -15.20 4.81 8.25
C GLU A 554 -14.58 5.75 9.28
N GLU A 555 -13.57 6.52 8.86
CA GLU A 555 -12.85 7.46 9.72
C GLU A 555 -13.70 8.64 10.18
N ILE A 556 -14.83 8.89 9.53
CA ILE A 556 -15.82 9.89 9.97
C ILE A 556 -17.09 9.26 10.54
N GLY A 557 -17.14 7.90 10.61
CA GLY A 557 -18.24 7.14 11.21
C GLY A 557 -19.40 6.81 10.29
N LEU A 558 -19.23 6.93 8.94
CA LEU A 558 -20.22 6.47 7.96
C LEU A 558 -20.30 4.94 7.97
N THR A 559 -21.44 4.41 7.56
CA THR A 559 -21.68 2.97 7.45
C THR A 559 -22.91 2.69 6.59
N GLY A 560 -23.03 1.49 6.05
CA GLY A 560 -24.14 1.08 5.21
C GLY A 560 -24.16 -0.43 4.99
N LEU A 561 -25.10 -0.92 4.18
CA LEU A 561 -25.29 -2.32 3.82
C LEU A 561 -24.83 -2.58 2.38
N ASN A 562 -24.28 -3.75 2.17
CA ASN A 562 -24.05 -4.30 0.82
C ASN A 562 -25.34 -4.94 0.27
N ASN A 563 -26.35 -4.13 0.01
CA ASN A 563 -27.70 -4.55 -0.38
C ASN A 563 -27.98 -4.24 -1.86
N TYR A 564 -27.50 -5.09 -2.76
CA TYR A 564 -27.79 -4.97 -4.19
C TYR A 564 -29.29 -4.81 -4.46
N PRO A 565 -29.72 -3.93 -5.40
CA PRO A 565 -28.90 -3.10 -6.27
C PRO A 565 -28.55 -1.71 -5.71
N TYR A 566 -28.87 -1.43 -4.46
CA TYR A 566 -28.68 -0.12 -3.82
C TYR A 566 -27.75 -0.21 -2.63
N GLN A 567 -26.50 -0.57 -2.90
CA GLN A 567 -25.47 -0.71 -1.86
C GLN A 567 -25.29 0.59 -1.09
N THR A 568 -25.93 0.66 0.09
CA THR A 568 -25.84 1.85 0.96
C THR A 568 -24.50 1.97 1.67
N ASN A 569 -23.65 0.92 1.60
CA ASN A 569 -22.23 0.98 1.98
C ASN A 569 -21.36 1.75 0.96
N ARG A 570 -21.89 2.08 -0.23
CA ARG A 570 -21.23 2.91 -1.26
C ARG A 570 -21.79 4.34 -1.22
N TYR A 571 -21.74 4.93 -0.04
CA TYR A 571 -22.29 6.25 0.28
C TYR A 571 -21.47 7.41 -0.30
N ASP A 572 -22.10 8.57 -0.50
CA ASP A 572 -21.38 9.81 -0.73
C ASP A 572 -20.61 10.21 0.53
N PHE A 573 -19.38 10.67 0.35
CA PHE A 573 -18.56 11.11 1.47
C PHE A 573 -19.10 12.42 2.04
N ASP A 574 -19.43 12.43 3.33
CA ASP A 574 -19.94 13.62 4.02
C ASP A 574 -18.81 14.51 4.56
N TRP A 575 -18.38 15.45 3.76
CA TRP A 575 -17.33 16.41 4.10
C TRP A 575 -17.66 17.30 5.30
N THR A 576 -18.92 17.41 5.71
CA THR A 576 -19.33 18.20 6.89
C THR A 576 -18.92 17.52 8.19
N MET A 577 -18.70 16.19 8.16
CA MET A 577 -18.25 15.41 9.29
C MET A 577 -16.74 15.48 9.52
N VAL A 578 -15.98 16.05 8.58
CA VAL A 578 -14.53 16.26 8.72
C VAL A 578 -14.28 17.52 9.57
N ASN A 579 -14.37 17.38 10.87
CA ASN A 579 -14.21 18.48 11.82
C ASN A 579 -13.64 18.03 13.17
N SER A 580 -13.24 18.98 14.02
CA SER A 580 -12.63 18.71 15.33
C SER A 580 -13.57 18.04 16.34
N ASP A 581 -14.89 18.13 16.14
CA ASP A 581 -15.87 17.61 17.08
C ASP A 581 -16.22 16.14 16.79
N ASN A 582 -15.87 15.64 15.60
CA ASN A 582 -16.02 14.25 15.23
C ASN A 582 -14.94 13.37 15.92
N LYS A 583 -15.34 12.69 16.99
CA LYS A 583 -14.45 11.83 17.79
C LYS A 583 -13.83 10.70 16.97
N THR A 584 -14.59 10.09 16.05
CA THR A 584 -14.11 9.01 15.19
C THR A 584 -12.99 9.50 14.27
N TYR A 585 -13.19 10.64 13.63
CA TYR A 585 -12.18 11.28 12.79
C TYR A 585 -10.89 11.60 13.57
N GLN A 586 -11.02 12.21 14.76
CA GLN A 586 -9.87 12.55 15.59
C GLN A 586 -9.14 11.29 16.08
N HIS A 587 -9.88 10.20 16.33
CA HIS A 587 -9.30 8.92 16.73
C HIS A 587 -8.48 8.30 15.61
N TYR A 588 -9.03 8.15 14.38
CA TYR A 588 -8.30 7.63 13.22
C TYR A 588 -7.04 8.46 12.94
N LYS A 589 -7.19 9.78 12.86
CA LYS A 589 -6.06 10.69 12.64
C LYS A 589 -4.96 10.50 13.67
N LYS A 590 -5.33 10.36 14.96
CA LYS A 590 -4.37 10.11 16.04
C LYS A 590 -3.69 8.76 15.91
N MET A 591 -4.43 7.70 15.63
CA MET A 591 -3.89 6.36 15.49
C MET A 591 -2.98 6.20 14.28
N LEU A 592 -3.37 6.76 13.13
CA LEU A 592 -2.55 6.77 11.92
C LEU A 592 -1.27 7.59 12.11
N SER A 593 -1.34 8.74 12.80
CA SER A 593 -0.15 9.51 13.18
C SER A 593 0.82 8.70 14.04
N ILE A 594 0.31 7.89 14.97
CA ILE A 594 1.14 7.00 15.80
C ILE A 594 1.74 5.88 14.95
N ARG A 595 0.96 5.26 14.06
CA ARG A 595 1.46 4.21 13.15
C ARG A 595 2.58 4.76 12.27
N ASN A 596 2.39 5.91 11.64
CA ASN A 596 3.40 6.51 10.75
C ASN A 596 4.69 6.90 11.48
N ALA A 597 4.59 7.29 12.75
CA ALA A 597 5.77 7.58 13.57
C ALA A 597 6.59 6.32 13.96
N TYR A 598 6.00 5.12 13.85
CA TYR A 598 6.62 3.83 14.19
C TYR A 598 6.26 2.76 13.15
N THR A 599 6.26 3.14 11.89
CA THR A 599 5.73 2.35 10.79
C THR A 599 6.41 0.97 10.69
N ASP A 600 7.73 0.90 10.78
CA ASP A 600 8.50 -0.34 10.77
C ASP A 600 8.15 -1.28 11.95
N VAL A 601 7.84 -0.72 13.12
CA VAL A 601 7.40 -1.52 14.29
C VAL A 601 6.02 -2.11 14.08
N PHE A 602 5.08 -1.33 13.51
CA PHE A 602 3.72 -1.81 13.26
C PHE A 602 3.60 -2.67 12.00
N ALA A 603 4.42 -2.45 11.00
CA ALA A 603 4.46 -3.29 9.81
C ALA A 603 5.17 -4.62 10.10
N ARG A 604 6.42 -4.59 10.55
CA ARG A 604 7.32 -5.76 10.63
C ARG A 604 7.47 -6.36 12.01
N GLY A 605 7.24 -5.53 13.06
CA GLY A 605 7.56 -5.91 14.44
C GLY A 605 6.79 -7.12 14.94
N ASP A 606 7.46 -7.90 15.80
CA ASP A 606 6.80 -8.98 16.53
C ASP A 606 5.61 -8.43 17.32
N ARG A 607 4.49 -9.15 17.26
CA ARG A 607 3.32 -8.90 18.09
C ARG A 607 3.20 -10.02 19.11
N LYS A 608 3.21 -9.64 20.39
CA LYS A 608 3.16 -10.62 21.48
C LYS A 608 2.15 -10.19 22.54
N THR A 609 1.18 -11.06 22.78
CA THR A 609 0.18 -10.87 23.83
C THR A 609 0.84 -10.89 25.20
N ILE A 610 0.51 -9.90 26.03
CA ILE A 610 0.95 -9.76 27.43
C ILE A 610 -0.19 -10.11 28.38
N LEU A 611 -1.36 -9.52 28.14
CA LEU A 611 -2.57 -9.76 28.91
C LEU A 611 -3.77 -9.71 27.94
N ALA A 612 -4.63 -10.70 28.00
CA ALA A 612 -5.92 -10.72 27.29
C ALA A 612 -7.01 -11.13 28.29
N SER A 613 -8.11 -10.39 28.38
CA SER A 613 -9.17 -10.67 29.34
C SER A 613 -10.55 -10.44 28.73
N ASP A 614 -11.24 -11.53 28.46
CA ASP A 614 -12.63 -11.51 27.96
C ASP A 614 -13.58 -10.92 29.02
N GLU A 615 -13.38 -11.30 30.30
CA GLU A 615 -14.20 -10.82 31.42
C GLU A 615 -14.09 -9.30 31.63
N ASN A 616 -12.86 -8.81 31.70
CA ASN A 616 -12.59 -7.40 31.95
C ASN A 616 -12.62 -6.56 30.65
N GLY A 617 -12.60 -7.19 29.48
CA GLY A 617 -12.74 -6.53 28.18
C GLY A 617 -11.53 -5.68 27.79
N TYR A 618 -10.32 -6.13 28.10
CA TYR A 618 -9.10 -5.46 27.63
C TYR A 618 -8.08 -6.44 27.03
N ASP A 619 -7.27 -5.89 26.16
CA ASP A 619 -6.12 -6.54 25.55
C ASP A 619 -4.85 -5.70 25.70
N ILE A 620 -3.72 -6.33 26.02
CA ILE A 620 -2.40 -5.71 26.09
C ILE A 620 -1.41 -6.54 25.28
N VAL A 621 -0.82 -5.91 24.28
CA VAL A 621 0.21 -6.53 23.44
C VAL A 621 1.49 -5.70 23.42
N SER A 622 2.62 -6.33 23.16
CA SER A 622 3.85 -5.62 22.78
C SER A 622 4.08 -5.74 21.28
N ARG A 623 4.62 -4.66 20.70
CA ARG A 623 5.16 -4.62 19.34
C ARG A 623 6.64 -4.27 19.44
N SER A 624 7.51 -5.05 18.78
CA SER A 624 8.95 -4.81 18.86
C SER A 624 9.66 -5.08 17.54
N TYR A 625 10.55 -4.17 17.15
CA TYR A 625 11.38 -4.28 15.95
C TYR A 625 12.72 -3.55 16.15
N LYS A 626 13.83 -4.20 15.84
CA LYS A 626 15.19 -3.62 15.88
C LYS A 626 15.48 -2.75 17.12
N GLY A 627 15.10 -3.25 18.30
CA GLY A 627 15.35 -2.56 19.58
C GLY A 627 14.30 -1.52 19.99
N THR A 628 13.36 -1.16 19.12
CA THR A 628 12.20 -0.34 19.47
C THR A 628 11.07 -1.22 19.98
N LYS A 629 10.49 -0.90 21.13
CA LYS A 629 9.37 -1.61 21.73
C LYS A 629 8.24 -0.65 22.11
N LEU A 630 7.04 -1.03 21.73
CA LEU A 630 5.78 -0.38 22.08
C LEU A 630 4.90 -1.35 22.86
N TYR A 631 4.04 -0.82 23.73
CA TYR A 631 2.96 -1.57 24.36
C TYR A 631 1.63 -0.96 23.93
N VAL A 632 0.74 -1.76 23.34
CA VAL A 632 -0.60 -1.34 22.92
C VAL A 632 -1.59 -1.94 23.90
N GLY A 633 -2.48 -1.12 24.45
CA GLY A 633 -3.57 -1.57 25.31
C GLY A 633 -4.91 -1.10 24.74
N LEU A 634 -5.85 -2.03 24.58
CA LEU A 634 -7.20 -1.79 24.09
C LEU A 634 -8.23 -2.15 25.16
N ASN A 635 -9.31 -1.36 25.25
CA ASN A 635 -10.42 -1.55 26.19
C ASN A 635 -11.75 -1.42 25.44
N ILE A 636 -12.55 -2.49 25.44
CA ILE A 636 -13.87 -2.52 24.78
C ILE A 636 -15.03 -2.09 25.69
N LYS A 637 -14.75 -1.80 26.97
CA LYS A 637 -15.80 -1.38 27.93
C LYS A 637 -16.01 0.13 27.86
N ASP A 638 -17.21 0.56 28.22
CA ASP A 638 -17.62 1.97 28.33
C ASP A 638 -17.09 2.67 29.61
N VAL A 639 -16.28 1.99 30.38
CA VAL A 639 -15.62 2.50 31.60
C VAL A 639 -14.09 2.34 31.45
N ALA A 640 -13.34 3.32 31.98
CA ALA A 640 -11.91 3.26 32.00
C ALA A 640 -11.40 2.11 32.88
N GLN A 641 -10.40 1.37 32.36
CA GLN A 641 -9.80 0.23 33.06
C GLN A 641 -8.44 0.59 33.62
N THR A 642 -8.20 0.24 34.89
CA THR A 642 -6.87 0.36 35.46
C THR A 642 -6.18 -0.99 35.43
N VAL A 643 -5.08 -1.10 34.63
CA VAL A 643 -4.38 -2.37 34.38
C VAL A 643 -2.93 -2.27 34.84
N GLU A 644 -2.46 -3.30 35.53
CA GLU A 644 -1.03 -3.48 35.82
C GLU A 644 -0.37 -4.29 34.71
N ILE A 645 0.44 -3.62 33.89
CA ILE A 645 1.10 -4.20 32.74
C ILE A 645 2.52 -4.63 33.11
N PRO A 646 2.89 -5.91 33.00
CA PRO A 646 4.28 -6.34 33.10
C PRO A 646 5.10 -5.75 31.94
N VAL A 647 6.24 -5.15 32.23
CA VAL A 647 7.12 -4.54 31.23
C VAL A 647 8.55 -5.01 31.42
N SER A 648 9.34 -4.95 30.34
CA SER A 648 10.75 -5.36 30.36
C SER A 648 11.72 -4.24 30.79
N GLU A 649 11.23 -3.04 30.91
CA GLU A 649 12.01 -1.85 31.26
C GLU A 649 12.38 -1.85 32.74
N ASN A 650 13.52 -1.26 33.07
CA ASN A 650 14.00 -1.17 34.44
C ASN A 650 13.09 -0.29 35.32
N ASN A 651 13.08 -0.57 36.63
CA ASN A 651 12.39 0.29 37.60
C ASN A 651 12.90 1.74 37.50
N GLY A 652 11.97 2.68 37.58
CA GLY A 652 12.24 4.10 37.39
C GLY A 652 12.17 4.57 35.92
N THR A 653 12.12 3.67 34.94
CA THR A 653 11.90 4.04 33.53
C THR A 653 10.51 4.67 33.36
N VAL A 654 10.44 5.76 32.61
CA VAL A 654 9.18 6.44 32.31
C VAL A 654 8.70 6.04 30.90
N LEU A 655 7.50 5.51 30.80
CA LEU A 655 6.81 5.22 29.54
C LEU A 655 5.79 6.32 29.27
N LYS A 656 5.80 6.84 28.02
CA LYS A 656 4.83 7.85 27.57
C LYS A 656 3.75 7.19 26.75
N ASN A 657 2.48 7.50 27.04
CA ASN A 657 1.36 7.17 26.20
C ASN A 657 1.32 8.13 25.00
N LEU A 658 1.56 7.64 23.80
CA LEU A 658 1.56 8.40 22.55
C LEU A 658 0.16 8.88 22.16
N TYR A 659 -0.89 8.16 22.60
CA TYR A 659 -2.27 8.54 22.35
C TYR A 659 -2.70 9.76 23.18
N SER A 660 -2.46 9.74 24.50
CA SER A 660 -2.92 10.80 25.41
C SER A 660 -1.82 11.75 25.94
N GLY A 661 -0.55 11.46 25.70
CA GLY A 661 0.58 12.21 26.26
C GLY A 661 0.93 11.90 27.71
N LYS A 662 0.11 11.15 28.46
CA LYS A 662 0.36 10.78 29.85
C LYS A 662 1.61 9.91 30.02
N THR A 663 2.26 10.00 31.18
CA THR A 663 3.44 9.21 31.50
C THR A 663 3.19 8.27 32.65
N TYR A 664 3.89 7.12 32.66
CA TYR A 664 3.80 6.09 33.67
C TYR A 664 5.21 5.60 34.02
N THR A 665 5.49 5.46 35.31
CA THR A 665 6.81 5.03 35.78
C THR A 665 6.80 3.56 36.13
N VAL A 666 7.82 2.83 35.70
CA VAL A 666 8.01 1.40 35.99
C VAL A 666 8.35 1.24 37.48
N SER A 667 7.60 0.37 38.16
CA SER A 667 7.87 -0.04 39.54
C SER A 667 7.67 -1.56 39.67
N ASN A 668 8.63 -2.26 40.25
CA ASN A 668 8.60 -3.73 40.41
C ASN A 668 8.35 -4.49 39.08
N GLY A 669 8.93 -4.01 37.98
CA GLY A 669 8.78 -4.62 36.64
C GLY A 669 7.39 -4.45 36.05
N LYS A 670 6.57 -3.54 36.56
CA LYS A 670 5.22 -3.25 36.07
C LYS A 670 4.95 -1.75 35.98
N ILE A 671 3.95 -1.40 35.18
CA ILE A 671 3.34 -0.07 35.17
C ILE A 671 1.85 -0.18 35.44
N LYS A 672 1.30 0.80 36.15
CA LYS A 672 -0.14 0.90 36.40
C LYS A 672 -0.71 1.93 35.44
N VAL A 673 -1.46 1.46 34.42
CA VAL A 673 -1.97 2.28 33.32
C VAL A 673 -3.48 2.39 33.41
N ILE A 674 -4.02 3.56 33.06
CA ILE A 674 -5.45 3.75 32.86
C ILE A 674 -5.70 3.73 31.35
N ILE A 675 -6.38 2.69 30.87
CA ILE A 675 -6.88 2.61 29.50
C ILE A 675 -8.23 3.32 29.50
N PRO A 676 -8.46 4.31 28.62
CA PRO A 676 -9.72 5.06 28.60
C PRO A 676 -10.91 4.15 28.27
N ALA A 677 -12.13 4.63 28.48
CA ALA A 677 -13.33 3.97 28.03
C ALA A 677 -13.35 3.87 26.50
N ALA A 678 -14.07 2.88 25.94
CA ALA A 678 -14.24 2.73 24.49
C ALA A 678 -14.81 4.01 23.84
N THR A 679 -15.73 4.70 24.53
CA THR A 679 -16.29 6.00 24.11
C THR A 679 -15.28 7.15 24.01
N ASP A 680 -14.09 6.97 24.59
CA ASP A 680 -12.93 7.87 24.49
C ASP A 680 -11.78 7.24 23.69
N GLY A 681 -12.10 6.30 22.79
CA GLY A 681 -11.22 5.59 21.90
C GLY A 681 -10.57 4.33 22.48
N GLY A 682 -10.79 3.99 23.76
CA GLY A 682 -10.38 2.72 24.38
C GLY A 682 -8.90 2.34 24.23
N THR A 683 -7.98 3.29 24.00
CA THR A 683 -6.63 2.97 23.49
C THR A 683 -5.52 3.64 24.29
N VAL A 684 -4.45 2.89 24.52
CA VAL A 684 -3.14 3.40 24.94
C VAL A 684 -2.04 2.82 24.05
N VAL A 685 -1.05 3.62 23.70
CA VAL A 685 0.17 3.19 23.04
C VAL A 685 1.36 3.74 23.80
N LEU A 686 2.10 2.86 24.48
CA LEU A 686 3.14 3.25 25.43
C LEU A 686 4.51 3.01 24.81
N LYS A 687 5.40 3.98 24.99
CA LYS A 687 6.80 3.91 24.58
C LYS A 687 7.72 4.37 25.70
N ASN A 688 8.88 3.72 25.78
CA ASN A 688 9.95 4.19 26.66
C ASN A 688 10.37 5.61 26.27
N ASN A 689 10.35 6.53 27.24
CA ASN A 689 10.68 7.94 27.04
C ASN A 689 12.18 8.24 27.05
N SER A 690 13.03 7.23 27.29
CA SER A 690 14.48 7.38 27.18
C SER A 690 14.92 7.44 25.72
N SER A 691 15.75 8.43 25.38
CA SER A 691 16.37 8.53 24.07
C SER A 691 17.26 7.33 23.76
N ILE A 692 17.10 6.75 22.59
CA ILE A 692 17.96 5.66 22.10
C ILE A 692 19.28 6.28 21.64
N ASN A 693 20.36 6.01 22.37
CA ASN A 693 21.70 6.13 21.84
C ASN A 693 21.96 4.91 20.93
N GLY A 694 21.86 5.09 19.63
CA GLY A 694 22.30 4.13 18.64
C GLY A 694 23.81 4.07 18.61
N GLY A 695 24.41 3.13 19.34
CA GLY A 695 25.83 2.83 19.29
C GLY A 695 26.06 1.51 18.57
N SER A 696 26.78 1.58 17.46
CA SER A 696 27.40 0.41 16.82
C SER A 696 28.47 -0.17 17.75
N SER A 697 28.39 -1.47 18.00
CA SER A 697 29.32 -2.18 18.87
C SER A 697 30.69 -2.39 18.23
N SER A 698 31.75 -2.06 18.92
CA SER A 698 32.94 -2.91 18.94
C SER A 698 33.58 -2.75 20.32
N GLY A 699 33.94 -3.89 20.92
CA GLY A 699 34.25 -4.01 22.29
C GLY A 699 35.61 -3.45 22.73
N SER A 700 35.78 -3.25 23.97
CA SER A 700 36.81 -3.81 24.87
C SER A 700 36.89 -3.04 26.18
N THR A 701 36.81 -3.84 27.27
CA THR A 701 37.49 -3.80 28.58
C THR A 701 37.58 -2.51 29.40
N THR A 702 36.83 -2.57 30.50
CA THR A 702 37.15 -2.23 31.93
C THR A 702 38.24 -1.23 32.25
N THR A 703 37.90 -0.24 33.04
CA THR A 703 38.49 -0.04 34.39
C THR A 703 37.61 0.94 35.21
N GLU A 704 37.28 0.53 36.43
CA GLU A 704 36.65 1.32 37.46
C GLU A 704 37.60 2.43 37.95
N THR A 705 37.06 3.63 38.21
CA THR A 705 37.55 4.50 39.26
C THR A 705 36.40 5.28 39.88
N LYS A 706 36.39 5.28 41.21
CA LYS A 706 35.39 5.82 42.14
C LYS A 706 35.49 7.35 42.26
N PRO A 707 34.43 8.04 42.73
CA PRO A 707 34.18 9.46 42.53
C PRO A 707 34.83 10.36 43.58
N SER A 708 35.07 11.60 43.18
CA SER A 708 35.25 12.70 44.16
C SER A 708 33.99 13.58 44.07
N GLU A 709 33.44 13.83 45.25
CA GLU A 709 32.37 14.81 45.49
C GLU A 709 32.86 16.20 45.18
N ASP A 710 32.07 16.91 44.36
CA ASP A 710 32.02 18.37 44.52
C ASP A 710 30.63 18.89 44.13
N THR A 711 30.03 19.58 45.08
CA THR A 711 28.73 20.19 45.05
C THR A 711 28.63 21.27 44.00
N LYS A 712 27.81 21.07 42.93
CA LYS A 712 27.28 22.13 42.12
C LYS A 712 25.87 21.85 41.65
N LYS A 713 24.97 22.80 41.95
CA LYS A 713 23.62 23.10 41.50
C LYS A 713 23.10 22.25 40.33
N ASP A 714 22.01 21.54 40.55
CA ASP A 714 21.24 20.77 39.58
C ASP A 714 20.73 21.63 38.38
N THR A 715 21.49 21.63 37.32
CA THR A 715 21.05 22.09 36.00
C THR A 715 21.01 20.87 35.08
N THR A 716 19.83 20.44 34.66
CA THR A 716 19.70 19.32 33.70
C THR A 716 19.74 19.87 32.28
N THR A 717 20.68 19.43 31.48
CA THR A 717 20.80 19.78 30.06
C THR A 717 20.50 18.57 29.20
N THR A 718 19.57 18.71 28.27
CA THR A 718 19.18 17.65 27.31
C THR A 718 19.42 18.16 25.89
N GLU A 719 20.20 17.43 25.12
CA GLU A 719 20.43 17.70 23.69
C GLU A 719 19.49 16.85 22.86
N ILE A 720 18.82 17.45 21.88
CA ILE A 720 17.87 16.81 21.02
C ILE A 720 18.24 17.13 19.57
N VAL A 721 18.54 16.11 18.75
CA VAL A 721 18.84 16.25 17.34
C VAL A 721 17.52 16.13 16.55
N ILE A 722 17.27 17.07 15.64
CA ILE A 722 16.09 17.03 14.78
C ILE A 722 16.32 16.02 13.65
N PRO A 723 15.41 15.08 13.41
CA PRO A 723 15.49 14.17 12.30
C PRO A 723 15.66 14.90 10.96
N ALA A 724 16.55 14.39 10.09
CA ALA A 724 16.87 15.05 8.82
C ALA A 724 15.63 15.18 7.90
N GLU A 725 14.71 14.24 7.99
CA GLU A 725 13.45 14.22 7.24
C GLU A 725 12.49 15.36 7.58
N LYS A 726 12.65 15.99 8.74
CA LYS A 726 11.87 17.17 9.16
C LYS A 726 12.52 18.50 8.81
N LEU A 727 13.67 18.46 8.16
CA LEU A 727 14.45 19.63 7.78
C LEU A 727 14.60 19.68 6.25
N PRO A 728 14.72 20.87 5.64
CA PRO A 728 15.06 20.98 4.23
C PRO A 728 16.36 20.24 3.90
N GLU A 729 16.46 19.67 2.71
CA GLU A 729 17.64 18.95 2.23
C GLU A 729 18.93 19.75 2.47
N GLY A 730 19.93 19.12 3.08
CA GLY A 730 21.20 19.73 3.41
C GLY A 730 21.18 20.65 4.66
N THR A 731 20.16 20.53 5.51
CA THR A 731 20.13 21.19 6.81
C THR A 731 20.15 20.18 7.95
N THR A 732 20.78 20.57 9.07
CA THR A 732 20.72 19.84 10.35
C THR A 732 20.34 20.82 11.44
N ALA A 733 19.64 20.35 12.46
CA ALA A 733 19.29 21.16 13.60
C ALA A 733 19.37 20.35 14.91
N THR A 734 19.88 20.99 15.96
CA THR A 734 20.02 20.39 17.28
C THR A 734 19.42 21.31 18.35
N VAL A 735 18.76 20.75 19.34
CA VAL A 735 18.14 21.43 20.47
C VAL A 735 18.91 21.12 21.72
N ILE A 736 19.32 22.17 22.44
CA ILE A 736 19.85 22.07 23.82
C ILE A 736 18.78 22.66 24.73
N VAL A 737 18.15 21.81 25.53
CA VAL A 737 17.17 22.23 26.54
C VAL A 737 17.85 22.20 27.90
N THR A 738 17.89 23.35 28.58
CA THR A 738 18.46 23.50 29.93
C THR A 738 17.35 23.85 30.91
N LYS A 739 17.21 23.06 31.96
CA LYS A 739 16.30 23.33 33.08
C LYS A 739 17.14 23.74 34.29
N ASP A 740 16.95 24.94 34.80
CA ASP A 740 17.65 25.41 36.01
C ASP A 740 16.95 24.92 37.29
N ALA A 741 17.63 25.10 38.40
CA ALA A 741 17.16 24.71 39.73
C ALA A 741 15.81 25.39 40.13
N SER A 742 15.39 26.44 39.44
CA SER A 742 14.10 27.12 39.65
C SER A 742 12.99 26.55 38.80
N GLY A 743 13.30 25.53 37.98
CA GLY A 743 12.35 24.93 37.02
C GLY A 743 12.21 25.73 35.72
N LYS A 744 12.97 26.79 35.49
CA LYS A 744 12.94 27.57 34.27
C LYS A 744 13.65 26.81 33.15
N VAL A 745 12.92 26.61 32.05
CA VAL A 745 13.43 25.93 30.86
C VAL A 745 13.95 26.96 29.86
N THR A 746 15.18 26.80 29.43
CA THR A 746 15.79 27.50 28.30
C THR A 746 16.15 26.47 27.21
N ALA A 747 15.88 26.79 25.97
CA ALA A 747 16.19 25.90 24.84
C ALA A 747 16.98 26.67 23.78
N GLU A 748 18.11 26.11 23.32
CA GLU A 748 18.98 26.70 22.30
C GLU A 748 18.91 25.95 20.99
N ALA A 749 18.71 26.68 19.84
CA ALA A 749 18.65 26.10 18.48
C ALA A 749 19.96 26.32 17.70
N ALA A 750 20.61 25.22 17.31
CA ALA A 750 21.67 25.24 16.32
C ALA A 750 21.17 24.65 15.01
N VAL A 751 21.06 25.46 13.96
CA VAL A 751 20.71 25.00 12.62
C VAL A 751 21.91 25.15 11.70
N ALA A 752 22.38 24.08 11.09
CA ALA A 752 23.50 24.09 10.16
C ALA A 752 22.97 23.72 8.74
N ALA A 753 23.50 24.40 7.72
CA ALA A 753 23.22 24.11 6.32
C ALA A 753 24.47 23.64 5.60
N THR A 754 24.36 22.56 4.81
CA THR A 754 25.45 21.94 4.03
C THR A 754 25.09 21.80 2.54
N GLY A 755 26.10 21.60 1.70
CA GLY A 755 25.90 21.32 0.27
C GLY A 755 25.15 22.41 -0.50
N LYS A 756 24.09 22.05 -1.22
CA LYS A 756 23.25 22.98 -2.00
C LYS A 756 22.54 24.00 -1.12
N ALA A 757 22.17 23.65 0.09
CA ALA A 757 21.50 24.57 1.02
C ALA A 757 22.42 25.70 1.46
N SER A 758 23.71 25.44 1.59
CA SER A 758 24.69 26.49 1.93
C SER A 758 24.95 27.47 0.79
N LYS A 759 24.75 27.04 -0.48
CA LYS A 759 24.94 27.89 -1.68
C LYS A 759 23.73 28.77 -2.02
N THR A 760 22.54 28.41 -1.55
CA THR A 760 21.28 29.10 -1.85
C THR A 760 20.78 30.01 -0.70
N GLY A 761 21.54 30.12 0.39
CA GLY A 761 21.17 30.87 1.60
C GLY A 761 20.59 29.98 2.70
N VAL A 762 20.33 30.58 3.86
CA VAL A 762 19.83 29.84 5.03
C VAL A 762 18.43 29.34 4.76
N LYS A 763 18.28 28.04 4.68
CA LYS A 763 17.02 27.34 4.67
C LYS A 763 16.87 26.57 5.98
N ALA A 764 16.42 27.24 7.03
CA ALA A 764 16.07 26.61 8.29
C ALA A 764 14.55 26.57 8.40
N THR A 765 13.97 25.39 8.52
CA THR A 765 12.55 25.22 8.84
C THR A 765 12.43 25.03 10.35
N VAL A 766 11.71 25.92 11.00
CA VAL A 766 11.43 25.84 12.43
C VAL A 766 9.95 25.54 12.59
N ASN A 767 9.61 24.38 13.11
CA ASN A 767 8.23 23.98 13.37
C ASN A 767 7.81 24.51 14.75
N ALA A 768 6.87 25.46 14.79
CA ALA A 768 6.44 26.14 16.01
C ALA A 768 5.68 25.20 16.97
N ASP A 769 5.02 24.15 16.48
CA ASP A 769 4.38 23.14 17.36
C ASP A 769 5.42 22.33 18.11
N VAL A 770 6.53 22.05 17.48
CA VAL A 770 7.67 21.38 18.10
C VAL A 770 8.37 22.31 19.09
N ILE A 771 8.49 23.60 18.74
CA ILE A 771 8.99 24.62 19.65
C ILE A 771 8.17 24.65 20.95
N GLN A 772 6.84 24.59 20.83
CA GLN A 772 5.97 24.56 21.99
C GLN A 772 6.04 23.23 22.74
N ALA A 773 6.11 22.11 22.04
CA ALA A 773 6.24 20.78 22.64
C ALA A 773 7.54 20.62 23.40
N VAL A 774 8.65 21.18 22.91
CA VAL A 774 9.95 21.20 23.61
C VAL A 774 9.86 22.06 24.87
N THR A 775 9.19 23.21 24.78
CA THR A 775 9.01 24.13 25.91
C THR A 775 8.09 23.53 26.99
N GLU A 776 7.06 22.79 26.61
CA GLU A 776 6.10 22.17 27.52
C GLU A 776 6.60 20.85 28.11
N ALA A 777 7.41 20.09 27.38
CA ALA A 777 7.71 18.70 27.72
C ALA A 777 9.15 18.45 28.18
N ALA A 778 10.08 19.39 28.08
CA ALA A 778 11.49 19.22 28.47
C ALA A 778 12.09 17.84 28.14
N GLY A 779 11.80 17.33 26.93
CA GLY A 779 12.25 15.99 26.56
C GLY A 779 11.70 15.43 25.28
N THR A 780 10.85 16.13 24.51
CA THR A 780 10.40 15.67 23.20
C THR A 780 11.11 16.43 22.09
N LYS A 781 11.55 15.64 21.15
CA LYS A 781 12.39 15.98 20.01
C LYS A 781 11.79 17.01 19.09
N ASP A 782 12.62 17.78 18.55
CA ASP A 782 12.60 18.53 17.30
C ASP A 782 12.44 20.02 17.46
N VAL A 783 13.47 20.69 17.59
CA VAL A 783 13.80 22.09 17.45
C VAL A 783 14.33 22.79 18.67
N THR A 784 15.19 23.59 18.39
CA THR A 784 16.03 24.29 19.28
C THR A 784 15.80 25.74 19.32
N ILE A 785 15.49 26.17 20.47
CA ILE A 785 15.32 27.58 20.78
C ILE A 785 16.33 27.96 21.82
N THR A 786 17.11 29.00 21.54
CA THR A 786 18.06 29.52 22.48
C THR A 786 17.41 30.27 23.62
N GLN A 787 16.23 30.83 23.42
CA GLN A 787 15.51 31.56 24.48
C GLN A 787 14.04 31.77 24.09
N GLU A 788 13.12 31.35 24.95
CA GLU A 788 11.72 31.73 24.87
C GLU A 788 11.43 32.90 25.82
N VAL A 789 10.86 33.97 25.28
CA VAL A 789 10.35 35.08 26.06
C VAL A 789 8.89 35.31 25.69
N LYS A 790 7.96 34.95 26.57
CA LYS A 790 6.55 35.35 26.42
C LYS A 790 6.41 36.84 26.71
N LYS A 791 5.90 37.58 25.73
CA LYS A 791 5.63 38.99 25.84
C LYS A 791 4.20 39.25 26.32
N ALA A 792 3.99 40.42 26.91
CA ALA A 792 2.68 40.85 27.45
C ALA A 792 1.56 40.93 26.35
N ASP A 793 1.92 41.02 25.06
CA ASP A 793 1.03 41.06 23.91
C ASP A 793 0.63 39.65 23.39
N GLY A 794 0.98 38.58 24.10
CA GLY A 794 0.73 37.20 23.71
C GLY A 794 1.67 36.65 22.65
N THR A 795 2.68 37.41 22.21
CA THR A 795 3.69 36.95 21.25
C THR A 795 4.82 36.21 21.98
N THR A 796 5.44 35.24 21.29
CA THR A 796 6.60 34.55 21.79
C THR A 796 7.83 34.92 20.95
N ALA A 797 8.90 35.27 21.58
CA ALA A 797 10.18 35.58 20.92
C ALA A 797 11.14 34.40 21.11
N TYR A 798 11.80 34.02 20.03
CA TYR A 798 12.75 32.94 19.96
C TYR A 798 14.10 33.45 19.44
N THR A 799 15.21 32.98 20.01
CA THR A 799 16.52 33.16 19.40
C THR A 799 16.94 31.83 18.76
N VAL A 800 17.28 31.85 17.49
CA VAL A 800 17.66 30.69 16.67
C VAL A 800 19.12 30.84 16.28
N GLN A 801 19.94 29.85 16.55
CA GLN A 801 21.30 29.74 16.03
C GLN A 801 21.24 29.27 14.57
N VAL A 802 21.88 30.01 13.69
CA VAL A 802 21.94 29.66 12.26
C VAL A 802 23.42 29.52 11.89
N ASN A 803 23.83 28.28 11.66
CA ASN A 803 25.19 27.98 11.22
C ASN A 803 25.17 27.58 9.76
N ALA A 804 25.40 28.52 8.87
CA ALA A 804 25.47 28.29 7.44
C ALA A 804 26.77 28.88 6.88
N ALA A 805 27.56 28.06 6.19
CA ALA A 805 28.83 28.45 5.64
C ALA A 805 28.79 29.69 4.73
N ASP A 806 27.63 29.93 4.08
CA ASP A 806 27.43 31.01 3.10
C ASP A 806 26.67 32.22 3.62
N VAL A 807 26.23 32.20 4.90
CA VAL A 807 25.51 33.32 5.49
C VAL A 807 26.45 34.11 6.37
N LYS A 808 27.03 35.14 5.81
CA LYS A 808 27.95 36.03 6.54
C LYS A 808 27.25 36.77 7.67
N ALA A 809 27.98 37.03 8.78
CA ALA A 809 27.52 37.92 9.82
C ALA A 809 27.11 39.28 9.22
N GLY A 810 25.94 39.75 9.63
CA GLY A 810 25.36 40.98 9.10
C GLY A 810 24.42 40.75 7.88
N ALA A 811 24.30 39.53 7.33
CA ALA A 811 23.34 39.25 6.29
C ALA A 811 21.91 39.51 6.78
N LYS A 812 21.06 40.01 5.86
CA LYS A 812 19.65 40.29 6.14
C LYS A 812 18.79 39.12 5.70
N LEU A 813 18.08 38.49 6.63
CA LEU A 813 17.18 37.40 6.40
C LEU A 813 15.71 37.88 6.41
N ALA A 814 14.90 37.24 5.61
CA ALA A 814 13.45 37.31 5.65
C ALA A 814 12.89 36.02 6.29
N VAL A 815 11.87 36.16 7.10
CA VAL A 815 11.15 35.03 7.69
C VAL A 815 9.90 34.78 6.85
N MET A 816 9.78 33.57 6.33
CA MET A 816 8.62 33.09 5.58
C MET A 816 7.88 32.08 6.48
N LYS A 817 6.56 32.12 6.50
CA LYS A 817 5.71 31.10 7.12
C LYS A 817 5.10 30.25 6.02
N LYS A 818 5.11 28.94 6.16
CA LYS A 818 4.37 28.04 5.27
C LYS A 818 2.87 28.27 5.55
N ASP A 819 2.11 28.63 4.55
CA ASP A 819 0.65 28.75 4.66
C ASP A 819 0.06 27.33 4.74
N GLU A 820 -0.69 27.06 5.77
CA GLU A 820 -1.23 25.73 6.08
C GLU A 820 -2.26 25.23 5.07
N LYS A 821 -2.87 26.14 4.30
CA LYS A 821 -3.90 25.80 3.30
C LYS A 821 -3.32 25.63 1.89
N THR A 822 -2.25 26.33 1.56
CA THR A 822 -1.71 26.38 0.20
C THR A 822 -0.29 25.81 0.10
N GLY A 823 0.32 25.43 1.22
CA GLY A 823 1.73 25.01 1.27
C GLY A 823 2.75 26.09 0.92
N GLU A 824 2.30 27.29 0.50
CA GLU A 824 3.17 28.36 0.02
C GLU A 824 3.89 29.10 1.14
N LEU A 825 5.10 29.58 0.85
CA LEU A 825 5.87 30.41 1.74
C LEU A 825 5.39 31.86 1.65
N VAL A 826 4.83 32.40 2.73
CA VAL A 826 4.34 33.78 2.84
C VAL A 826 5.28 34.58 3.74
N LEU A 827 5.65 35.77 3.31
CA LEU A 827 6.49 36.66 4.13
C LEU A 827 5.76 37.05 5.43
N VAL A 828 6.33 36.68 6.60
CA VAL A 828 5.74 36.95 7.93
C VAL A 828 5.55 38.44 8.15
N ASN A 829 6.55 39.23 7.80
CA ASN A 829 6.49 40.69 7.85
C ASN A 829 7.57 41.31 6.94
N LYS A 830 7.54 42.63 6.77
CA LYS A 830 8.55 43.32 5.98
C LYS A 830 9.89 43.55 6.70
N LYS A 831 9.99 43.14 7.94
CA LYS A 831 11.19 43.31 8.75
C LYS A 831 12.27 42.33 8.25
N SER A 832 13.47 42.80 8.09
CA SER A 832 14.67 41.96 7.91
C SER A 832 15.34 41.70 9.23
N TYR A 833 15.76 40.49 9.42
CA TYR A 833 16.48 40.02 10.60
C TYR A 833 17.95 39.90 10.24
N LYS A 834 18.80 40.43 11.08
CA LYS A 834 20.25 40.48 10.82
C LYS A 834 20.93 39.33 11.55
N VAL A 835 21.75 38.58 10.85
CA VAL A 835 22.58 37.54 11.45
C VAL A 835 23.67 38.19 12.25
N THR A 836 23.81 37.78 13.48
CA THR A 836 24.84 38.26 14.43
C THR A 836 26.23 37.69 14.11
N LYS A 837 27.26 38.09 14.80
CA LYS A 837 28.63 37.61 14.55
C LYS A 837 28.81 36.14 14.91
N ASP A 838 28.05 35.65 15.86
CA ASP A 838 28.00 34.26 16.30
C ASP A 838 27.08 33.38 15.47
N GLY A 839 26.51 33.88 14.38
CA GLY A 839 25.62 33.14 13.51
C GLY A 839 24.17 33.07 13.99
N SER A 840 23.79 33.76 15.06
CA SER A 840 22.42 33.72 15.59
C SER A 840 21.49 34.76 14.96
N VAL A 841 20.19 34.51 15.04
CA VAL A 841 19.15 35.45 14.65
C VAL A 841 17.95 35.37 15.61
N SER A 842 17.48 36.50 16.09
CA SER A 842 16.33 36.57 16.99
C SER A 842 15.02 36.75 16.19
N LEU A 843 14.08 35.86 16.40
CA LEU A 843 12.79 35.78 15.70
C LEU A 843 11.62 35.93 16.69
N THR A 844 10.51 36.49 16.22
CA THR A 844 9.29 36.63 17.02
C THR A 844 8.12 36.14 16.21
N PHE A 845 7.34 35.19 16.74
CA PHE A 845 6.18 34.61 16.14
C PHE A 845 4.92 34.91 16.96
N LYS A 846 3.78 35.11 16.29
CA LYS A 846 2.46 35.26 16.91
C LYS A 846 1.66 33.96 16.90
N ASP A 847 1.87 33.17 15.87
CA ASP A 847 1.10 31.98 15.60
C ASP A 847 2.02 30.76 15.49
N ARG A 848 1.46 29.57 15.67
CA ARG A 848 2.10 28.29 15.34
C ARG A 848 2.30 28.15 13.84
N GLY A 849 3.20 27.31 13.39
CA GLY A 849 3.42 26.99 11.99
C GLY A 849 4.88 26.75 11.62
N VAL A 850 5.10 26.36 10.37
CA VAL A 850 6.43 26.16 9.81
C VAL A 850 7.00 27.48 9.31
N TYR A 851 8.19 27.84 9.74
CA TYR A 851 8.88 29.07 9.36
C TYR A 851 10.19 28.77 8.64
N VAL A 852 10.43 29.44 7.51
CA VAL A 852 11.63 29.30 6.70
C VAL A 852 12.39 30.62 6.64
N LEU A 853 13.71 30.59 6.87
CA LEU A 853 14.58 31.72 6.72
C LEU A 853 15.16 31.76 5.29
N LYS A 854 14.95 32.86 4.58
CA LYS A 854 15.55 33.13 3.27
C LYS A 854 16.31 34.46 3.26
N THR A 855 17.30 34.57 2.40
CA THR A 855 17.95 35.85 2.21
C THR A 855 16.98 36.86 1.55
N GLN A 856 17.09 38.11 1.88
CA GLN A 856 16.27 39.16 1.27
C GLN A 856 16.43 39.24 -0.26
N ALA A 857 17.61 38.86 -0.76
CA ALA A 857 17.86 38.79 -2.21
C ALA A 857 17.05 37.71 -2.91
N GLU A 858 16.97 36.51 -2.34
CA GLU A 858 16.17 35.40 -2.89
C GLU A 858 14.68 35.76 -2.93
N VAL A 859 14.13 36.29 -1.84
CA VAL A 859 12.72 36.70 -1.78
C VAL A 859 12.40 37.74 -2.87
N LYS A 860 13.27 38.75 -3.05
CA LYS A 860 13.09 39.76 -4.10
C LYS A 860 13.24 39.19 -5.51
N ALA A 861 14.16 38.25 -5.73
CA ALA A 861 14.36 37.63 -7.05
C ALA A 861 13.13 36.81 -7.47
N ALA A 862 12.59 35.97 -6.58
CA ALA A 862 11.37 35.19 -6.82
C ALA A 862 10.17 36.11 -7.13
N ALA A 863 9.92 37.10 -6.30
CA ALA A 863 8.83 38.07 -6.51
C ALA A 863 8.97 38.83 -7.83
N LYS A 864 10.19 39.22 -8.23
CA LYS A 864 10.45 39.86 -9.51
C LYS A 864 10.14 38.96 -10.70
N GLN A 865 10.40 37.67 -10.59
CA GLN A 865 10.10 36.71 -11.64
C GLN A 865 8.58 36.53 -11.81
N ILE A 866 7.83 36.37 -10.71
CA ILE A 866 6.36 36.31 -10.74
C ILE A 866 5.78 37.59 -11.31
N ALA A 867 6.26 38.76 -10.89
CA ALA A 867 5.77 40.06 -11.39
C ALA A 867 6.02 40.25 -12.90
N LYS A 868 7.07 39.62 -13.49
CA LYS A 868 7.33 39.66 -14.94
C LYS A 868 6.20 39.00 -15.77
N THR A 869 5.55 37.97 -15.23
CA THR A 869 4.52 37.20 -15.91
C THR A 869 3.15 37.86 -15.89
N ILE A 870 2.92 38.84 -14.99
CA ILE A 870 1.65 39.54 -14.84
C ILE A 870 1.50 40.61 -15.93
N ALA A 871 0.62 40.41 -16.89
CA ALA A 871 0.33 41.31 -17.98
C ALA A 871 -1.17 41.32 -18.33
N SER A 872 -1.66 42.37 -19.01
CA SER A 872 -3.01 42.38 -19.55
C SER A 872 -3.07 41.70 -20.93
N ALA A 873 -4.21 41.07 -21.25
CA ALA A 873 -4.47 40.43 -22.55
C ALA A 873 -4.54 41.44 -23.68
N LYS A 874 -4.94 42.69 -23.37
CA LYS A 874 -5.05 43.79 -24.34
C LYS A 874 -4.55 45.08 -23.73
N SER A 875 -3.68 45.78 -24.44
CA SER A 875 -3.19 47.12 -24.04
C SER A 875 -4.24 48.22 -24.25
N THR A 876 -5.19 47.97 -25.16
CA THR A 876 -6.28 48.91 -25.49
C THR A 876 -7.61 48.17 -25.55
N VAL A 877 -8.64 48.73 -24.99
CA VAL A 877 -10.03 48.23 -24.97
C VAL A 877 -10.97 49.29 -25.47
N ASN A 878 -11.83 48.96 -26.46
CA ASN A 878 -12.91 49.82 -26.95
C ASN A 878 -14.23 49.35 -26.32
N ILE A 879 -15.05 50.29 -25.81
CA ILE A 879 -16.32 49.98 -25.14
C ILE A 879 -17.35 51.05 -25.46
N GLY A 880 -18.60 50.69 -25.64
CA GLY A 880 -19.72 51.62 -25.84
C GLY A 880 -20.09 52.35 -24.56
N VAL A 881 -20.74 53.55 -24.70
CA VAL A 881 -21.36 54.29 -23.59
C VAL A 881 -22.38 53.36 -22.89
N LYS A 882 -22.39 53.35 -21.55
CA LYS A 882 -23.19 52.49 -20.66
C LYS A 882 -22.91 50.98 -20.74
N LYS A 883 -22.07 50.52 -21.67
CA LYS A 883 -21.62 49.11 -21.76
C LYS A 883 -20.54 48.82 -20.74
N THR A 884 -20.36 47.52 -20.44
CA THR A 884 -19.38 47.03 -19.46
C THR A 884 -18.46 45.97 -20.06
N THR A 885 -17.24 45.89 -19.54
CA THR A 885 -16.27 44.81 -19.80
C THR A 885 -15.47 44.54 -18.52
N VAL A 886 -14.62 43.49 -18.50
CA VAL A 886 -13.76 43.17 -17.38
C VAL A 886 -12.31 43.41 -17.77
N PHE A 887 -11.46 43.70 -16.78
CA PHE A 887 -10.01 43.76 -16.96
C PHE A 887 -9.53 42.36 -17.31
N GLN A 888 -9.00 42.15 -18.51
CA GLN A 888 -8.56 40.85 -19.01
C GLN A 888 -7.06 40.69 -18.80
N TRP A 889 -6.68 39.62 -18.17
CA TRP A 889 -5.30 39.21 -17.96
C TRP A 889 -4.81 38.37 -19.16
N SER A 890 -3.51 38.43 -19.49
CA SER A 890 -2.91 37.69 -20.63
C SER A 890 -2.89 36.20 -20.41
N LYS A 891 -2.83 35.74 -19.16
CA LYS A 891 -2.99 34.36 -18.67
C LYS A 891 -3.83 34.42 -17.40
N LYS A 892 -4.47 33.33 -17.00
CA LYS A 892 -5.14 33.22 -15.71
C LYS A 892 -4.10 33.58 -14.63
N LEU A 893 -4.40 34.56 -13.79
CA LEU A 893 -3.52 34.96 -12.70
C LEU A 893 -3.50 33.80 -11.69
N ASN A 894 -2.33 33.30 -11.36
CA ASN A 894 -2.20 32.44 -10.20
C ASN A 894 -2.46 33.28 -8.94
N MET A 895 -3.67 33.13 -8.39
CA MET A 895 -4.15 33.93 -7.25
C MET A 895 -3.45 33.52 -5.95
N GLU A 896 -2.81 32.37 -5.88
CA GLU A 896 -2.07 31.88 -4.71
C GLU A 896 -0.95 32.85 -4.31
N ASN A 897 -0.28 33.43 -5.32
CA ASN A 897 0.78 34.42 -5.08
C ASN A 897 0.29 35.86 -4.95
N VAL A 898 -1.04 36.11 -5.08
CA VAL A 898 -1.61 37.45 -5.08
C VAL A 898 -2.30 37.76 -3.74
N ALA A 899 -1.73 38.71 -2.98
CA ALA A 899 -2.35 39.17 -1.74
C ALA A 899 -3.54 40.12 -2.00
N LYS A 900 -3.45 40.94 -3.05
CA LYS A 900 -4.47 41.95 -3.35
C LYS A 900 -4.40 42.47 -4.79
N ILE A 901 -5.55 42.68 -5.41
CA ILE A 901 -5.66 43.48 -6.65
C ILE A 901 -6.52 44.70 -6.40
N THR A 902 -6.03 45.85 -6.81
CA THR A 902 -6.79 47.13 -6.76
C THR A 902 -6.87 47.75 -8.13
N TYR A 903 -8.03 48.35 -8.47
CA TYR A 903 -8.26 48.98 -9.76
C TYR A 903 -8.50 50.46 -9.58
N LYS A 904 -7.93 51.29 -10.49
CA LYS A 904 -8.13 52.73 -10.50
C LYS A 904 -8.37 53.21 -11.92
N SER A 905 -9.28 54.13 -12.10
CA SER A 905 -9.50 54.83 -13.37
C SER A 905 -8.86 56.23 -13.32
N SER A 906 -8.20 56.64 -14.41
CA SER A 906 -7.59 57.94 -14.54
C SER A 906 -8.62 59.08 -14.83
N LYS A 907 -9.76 58.72 -15.43
CA LYS A 907 -10.87 59.66 -15.76
C LYS A 907 -12.23 59.05 -15.41
N LYS A 908 -12.64 59.14 -14.15
CA LYS A 908 -13.91 58.56 -13.64
C LYS A 908 -15.16 59.06 -14.33
N SER A 909 -15.13 60.24 -14.97
CA SER A 909 -16.20 60.78 -15.76
C SER A 909 -16.37 60.06 -17.12
N VAL A 910 -15.33 59.54 -17.69
CA VAL A 910 -15.31 58.81 -18.98
C VAL A 910 -15.43 57.29 -18.76
N VAL A 911 -14.66 56.73 -17.87
CA VAL A 911 -14.62 55.31 -17.57
C VAL A 911 -14.50 55.05 -16.05
N SER A 912 -15.34 54.19 -15.52
CA SER A 912 -15.24 53.75 -14.13
C SER A 912 -14.84 52.26 -14.08
N VAL A 913 -14.21 51.86 -12.99
CA VAL A 913 -13.87 50.45 -12.69
C VAL A 913 -14.24 50.16 -11.23
N ASN A 914 -14.84 49.01 -10.97
CA ASN A 914 -15.17 48.56 -9.61
C ASN A 914 -14.06 47.71 -8.99
N LYS A 915 -14.24 47.26 -7.74
CA LYS A 915 -13.28 46.46 -6.99
C LYS A 915 -12.97 45.08 -7.64
N ASN A 916 -13.88 44.57 -8.46
CA ASN A 916 -13.73 43.29 -9.17
C ASN A 916 -13.20 43.47 -10.61
N GLY A 917 -12.68 44.65 -10.97
CA GLY A 917 -12.11 44.90 -12.31
C GLY A 917 -13.16 45.10 -13.41
N LYS A 918 -14.48 45.20 -13.10
CA LYS A 918 -15.53 45.48 -14.08
C LYS A 918 -15.48 46.95 -14.49
N ILE A 919 -15.21 47.17 -15.75
CA ILE A 919 -15.03 48.50 -16.38
C ILE A 919 -16.37 48.90 -17.04
N LYS A 920 -16.80 50.14 -16.81
CA LYS A 920 -18.05 50.71 -17.43
C LYS A 920 -17.72 51.98 -18.14
N GLY A 921 -18.06 52.11 -19.43
CA GLY A 921 -18.04 53.36 -20.19
C GLY A 921 -19.16 54.30 -19.74
N LYS A 922 -18.82 55.54 -19.37
CA LYS A 922 -19.78 56.52 -18.89
C LYS A 922 -20.09 57.63 -19.93
N LYS A 923 -19.03 58.12 -20.60
CA LYS A 923 -19.13 59.19 -21.62
C LYS A 923 -18.10 58.94 -22.72
N LYS A 924 -18.39 59.31 -23.95
CA LYS A 924 -17.40 59.24 -25.06
C LYS A 924 -16.09 59.93 -24.67
N GLY A 925 -14.96 59.23 -25.01
CA GLY A 925 -13.65 59.75 -24.71
C GLY A 925 -12.68 58.63 -24.34
N THR A 926 -11.47 58.95 -23.91
CA THR A 926 -10.44 57.99 -23.56
C THR A 926 -10.00 58.18 -22.11
N GLY A 927 -9.84 57.05 -21.41
CA GLY A 927 -9.27 56.99 -20.06
C GLY A 927 -8.35 55.80 -19.91
N LYS A 928 -7.57 55.75 -18.83
CA LYS A 928 -6.71 54.61 -18.49
C LYS A 928 -7.32 53.88 -17.28
N VAL A 929 -7.30 52.57 -17.29
CA VAL A 929 -7.63 51.73 -16.13
C VAL A 929 -6.35 51.02 -15.73
N THR A 930 -5.97 51.21 -14.47
CA THR A 930 -4.77 50.66 -13.88
C THR A 930 -5.15 49.59 -12.84
N ALA A 931 -4.59 48.38 -12.98
CA ALA A 931 -4.64 47.32 -12.00
C ALA A 931 -3.30 47.29 -11.25
N THR A 932 -3.34 47.37 -9.94
CA THR A 932 -2.17 47.16 -9.09
C THR A 932 -2.32 45.83 -8.41
N VAL A 933 -1.49 44.86 -8.81
CA VAL A 933 -1.36 43.52 -8.21
C VAL A 933 -0.29 43.61 -7.14
N THR A 934 -0.66 43.29 -5.91
CA THR A 934 0.29 43.14 -4.78
C THR A 934 0.47 41.70 -4.50
N LEU A 935 1.69 41.18 -4.57
CA LEU A 935 2.06 39.82 -4.24
C LEU A 935 2.13 39.62 -2.73
N LYS A 936 2.07 38.34 -2.25
CA LYS A 936 2.09 38.01 -0.84
C LYS A 936 3.38 38.46 -0.13
N ASP A 937 4.50 38.63 -0.85
CA ASP A 937 5.74 39.21 -0.36
C ASP A 937 5.76 40.76 -0.28
N GLY A 938 4.64 41.40 -0.70
CA GLY A 938 4.49 42.84 -0.75
C GLY A 938 5.00 43.52 -2.03
N THR A 939 5.54 42.77 -3.00
CA THR A 939 5.94 43.27 -4.31
C THR A 939 4.71 43.74 -5.08
N LYS A 940 4.82 44.89 -5.78
CA LYS A 940 3.74 45.42 -6.58
C LYS A 940 4.07 45.38 -8.07
N LYS A 941 3.11 44.93 -8.87
CA LYS A 941 3.11 45.04 -10.32
C LYS A 941 1.95 45.92 -10.76
N ILE A 942 2.23 46.91 -11.57
CA ILE A 942 1.23 47.86 -12.11
C ILE A 942 1.01 47.51 -13.59
N VAL A 943 -0.23 47.24 -13.94
CA VAL A 943 -0.66 46.96 -15.33
C VAL A 943 -1.73 47.96 -15.72
N THR A 944 -1.50 48.71 -16.82
CA THR A 944 -2.41 49.76 -17.29
C THR A 944 -2.89 49.45 -18.69
N ILE A 945 -4.18 49.59 -18.90
CA ILE A 945 -4.85 49.52 -20.22
C ILE A 945 -5.45 50.84 -20.60
N LYS A 946 -5.44 51.18 -21.92
CA LYS A 946 -6.15 52.32 -22.49
C LYS A 946 -7.58 51.90 -22.80
N VAL A 947 -8.57 52.63 -22.31
CA VAL A 947 -9.97 52.35 -22.58
C VAL A 947 -10.56 53.53 -23.37
N THR A 948 -11.05 53.26 -24.55
CA THR A 948 -11.75 54.23 -25.40
C THR A 948 -13.25 53.94 -25.37
N VAL A 949 -14.02 54.91 -24.92
CA VAL A 949 -15.49 54.84 -24.89
C VAL A 949 -16.01 55.53 -26.15
N LYS A 950 -16.66 54.75 -27.04
CA LYS A 950 -17.23 55.18 -28.33
C LYS A 950 -18.73 55.56 -28.21
#